data_4d084749f67a0d1810b0a63795288223
#
_entry.id   4d084749f67a0d1810b0a63795288223
#
_cell.length_a   1.000
_cell.length_b   1.000
_cell.length_c   1.000
_cell.angle_alpha   90.00
_cell.angle_beta   90.00
_cell.angle_gamma   90.00
#
_symmetry.space_group_name_H-M   'P 1'
#
loop_
_entity.id
_entity.type
_entity.pdbx_description
1 polymer ?
#
loop_
_entity_poly.entity_id
_entity_poly.type
_entity_poly.pdbx_seq_one_letter_code
_entity_poly.pdbx_strand_id
1 'polypeptide(L)'
;MTLDAREISWYASKINELTSVAGVIADTETRVITYPHNLKSDESLAKSFEPEELVHALAINLLVSNGEYTIEKMYHEQYFAHGSSGSLADEVDLIIYDEDDLPYAVWEFKSWEKFKSNEQTAIKYQLFGTAPLIGAPKLLVYASIQPQGETPVISLKCIDYTKHKSYESWLAEGCPHATVFPKGYQDLNFIPYVLGSSKDLKSDTTQADFRAVANGFHNEFFGEHADNALFINLVKCLLAKIYDERTTKSGCEYQFQIKYKNGNPQPSGEIFDIVNKLYAEAYSRYIEKSVVPDEIDPKEFSKEKVKSVVLALESLSLTKGAALHGDIIGAFFEEILRVGFKQDKGMYFTHSNLVKFIIEAIDVDGLTKKIWSQANHPENRLPYVIDPASGSGAFLLQAMNCITSAIKRNEKQYVSDFEEKQFYSARMSDETPNYWAENFVYGFDPKFIMAITAKVNMVLHGDGSAHMFKYDAFKPFTSYNDSKLRVAGDQARSLTRSHYPQDLCETFDIVLSNPPFGVTLSNDTKRTLKTTFSLPETLPSEALFIERAFQLLKPGGRLGVVLPESIFNAIDLTPVRIFLYRMFKIKAIVSLPRNVFIDTPTLTSLLFAEKKLSSEISAWDEEWQKHSLEAQEKIRIAKNLLQKAELLKLSNPTELQNKIIDTLSELIESNDWVYKKGKNAEVLPLSINAAEISLDDAANHYKNFLSSTGLSKYIDRYAFKKTIISHDVSYHSYMVSEVGYKLSKRKEKAKPNQLACFKDSTGKIVQNLHLCEDNYEVHYNITEPVTVLDYIKRDVRWSI
;
A
#
# COMPACT_ATOMS: atom_id res chain seq x y z
N MET A 1 16.87 -37.01 -2.24
CA MET A 1 15.62 -36.49 -2.84
C MET A 1 15.97 -35.95 -4.21
N THR A 2 15.20 -36.24 -5.21
CA THR A 2 15.39 -35.67 -6.55
C THR A 2 14.77 -34.27 -6.56
N LEU A 3 15.51 -33.25 -7.02
CA LEU A 3 14.99 -31.92 -7.24
C LEU A 3 13.71 -31.96 -8.10
N ASP A 4 12.75 -31.07 -7.79
CA ASP A 4 11.59 -30.84 -8.66
C ASP A 4 12.08 -30.31 -10.04
N ALA A 5 11.41 -30.72 -11.10
CA ALA A 5 11.70 -30.26 -12.46
C ALA A 5 11.69 -28.72 -12.59
N ARG A 6 10.92 -28.03 -11.75
CA ARG A 6 10.86 -26.55 -11.69
C ARG A 6 12.13 -25.96 -11.08
N GLU A 7 12.68 -26.56 -10.05
CA GLU A 7 13.91 -26.12 -9.40
C GLU A 7 15.10 -26.30 -10.33
N ILE A 8 15.17 -27.44 -11.03
CA ILE A 8 16.19 -27.69 -12.05
C ILE A 8 16.12 -26.64 -13.15
N SER A 9 14.93 -26.37 -13.67
CA SER A 9 14.73 -25.34 -14.69
C SER A 9 15.13 -23.95 -14.20
N TRP A 10 14.85 -23.64 -12.94
CA TRP A 10 15.24 -22.38 -12.32
C TRP A 10 16.79 -22.22 -12.24
N TYR A 11 17.48 -23.23 -11.69
CA TYR A 11 18.93 -23.18 -11.63
C TYR A 11 19.56 -23.07 -13.02
N ALA A 12 19.14 -23.89 -13.98
CA ALA A 12 19.64 -23.85 -15.34
C ALA A 12 19.42 -22.46 -16.01
N SER A 13 18.26 -21.86 -15.81
CA SER A 13 18.00 -20.50 -16.27
C SER A 13 18.97 -19.50 -15.68
N LYS A 14 19.15 -19.52 -14.34
CA LYS A 14 20.02 -18.57 -13.64
C LYS A 14 21.51 -18.77 -13.96
N ILE A 15 21.95 -20.00 -14.14
CA ILE A 15 23.32 -20.30 -14.61
C ILE A 15 23.51 -19.72 -16.01
N ASN A 16 22.57 -19.94 -16.92
CA ASN A 16 22.67 -19.53 -18.31
C ASN A 16 22.53 -17.99 -18.49
N GLU A 17 21.82 -17.30 -17.63
CA GLU A 17 21.78 -15.82 -17.61
C GLU A 17 23.17 -15.21 -17.38
N LEU A 18 24.06 -15.88 -16.66
CA LEU A 18 25.40 -15.43 -16.30
C LEU A 18 26.54 -16.06 -17.14
N THR A 19 26.22 -16.92 -18.08
CA THR A 19 27.22 -17.65 -18.90
C THR A 19 28.22 -16.75 -19.62
N SER A 20 27.76 -15.57 -20.08
CA SER A 20 28.64 -14.63 -20.80
C SER A 20 29.80 -14.09 -19.94
N VAL A 21 29.76 -14.23 -18.64
CA VAL A 21 30.74 -13.68 -17.71
C VAL A 21 31.74 -14.74 -17.24
N ALA A 22 31.26 -15.91 -16.81
CA ALA A 22 32.08 -16.96 -16.21
C ALA A 22 32.23 -18.22 -17.10
N GLY A 23 31.35 -18.36 -18.10
CA GLY A 23 31.45 -19.46 -19.08
C GLY A 23 30.82 -20.78 -18.61
N VAL A 24 30.20 -20.87 -17.44
CA VAL A 24 29.51 -22.08 -17.00
C VAL A 24 28.14 -22.16 -17.65
N ILE A 25 27.80 -23.31 -18.24
CA ILE A 25 26.58 -23.55 -19.03
C ILE A 25 25.82 -24.76 -18.44
N ALA A 26 24.50 -24.63 -18.31
CA ALA A 26 23.61 -25.73 -17.95
C ALA A 26 22.70 -26.09 -19.13
N ASP A 27 22.92 -27.24 -19.72
CA ASP A 27 22.10 -27.77 -20.81
C ASP A 27 20.95 -28.61 -20.24
N THR A 28 19.74 -28.11 -20.41
CA THR A 28 18.51 -28.76 -19.88
C THR A 28 18.08 -29.99 -20.69
N GLU A 29 18.52 -30.12 -21.96
CA GLU A 29 18.16 -31.26 -22.82
C GLU A 29 19.04 -32.47 -22.46
N THR A 30 20.34 -32.27 -22.34
CA THR A 30 21.29 -33.32 -21.95
C THR A 30 21.43 -33.51 -20.45
N ARG A 31 20.91 -32.55 -19.65
CA ARG A 31 21.07 -32.47 -18.18
C ARG A 31 22.53 -32.49 -17.75
N VAL A 32 23.36 -31.72 -18.44
CA VAL A 32 24.82 -31.60 -18.21
C VAL A 32 25.15 -30.15 -17.91
N ILE A 33 25.96 -29.93 -16.87
CA ILE A 33 26.65 -28.68 -16.60
C ILE A 33 28.02 -28.76 -17.26
N THR A 34 28.40 -27.74 -18.02
CA THR A 34 29.73 -27.62 -18.64
C THR A 34 30.44 -26.43 -18.08
N TYR A 35 31.59 -26.67 -17.46
CA TYR A 35 32.49 -25.65 -16.97
C TYR A 35 33.46 -25.21 -18.04
N PRO A 36 33.97 -23.96 -18.03
CA PRO A 36 34.91 -23.47 -19.02
C PRO A 36 36.31 -24.15 -18.88
N HIS A 37 37.01 -24.29 -19.98
CA HIS A 37 38.31 -24.98 -20.03
C HIS A 37 39.43 -24.32 -19.20
N ASN A 38 39.29 -23.04 -18.87
CA ASN A 38 40.21 -22.30 -18.02
C ASN A 38 39.94 -22.45 -16.52
N LEU A 39 38.86 -23.12 -16.11
CA LEU A 39 38.65 -23.53 -14.73
C LEU A 39 39.51 -24.77 -14.43
N LYS A 40 40.31 -24.72 -13.38
CA LYS A 40 41.07 -25.87 -12.92
C LYS A 40 40.18 -26.84 -12.18
N SER A 41 40.34 -28.14 -12.43
CA SER A 41 39.59 -29.21 -11.72
C SER A 41 40.37 -30.52 -11.82
N ASP A 42 40.33 -31.35 -10.78
CA ASP A 42 40.83 -32.72 -10.79
C ASP A 42 39.83 -33.68 -11.46
N GLU A 43 38.61 -33.28 -11.65
CA GLU A 43 37.52 -34.04 -12.24
C GLU A 43 37.11 -33.50 -13.64
N SER A 44 36.08 -34.18 -14.20
CA SER A 44 35.50 -33.78 -15.47
C SER A 44 34.84 -32.42 -15.38
N LEU A 45 35.09 -31.54 -16.32
CA LEU A 45 34.44 -30.26 -16.48
C LEU A 45 33.00 -30.38 -17.04
N ALA A 46 32.50 -31.62 -17.26
CA ALA A 46 31.13 -31.90 -17.65
C ALA A 46 30.48 -32.75 -16.55
N LYS A 47 29.51 -32.20 -15.85
CA LYS A 47 28.85 -32.81 -14.71
C LYS A 47 27.36 -33.05 -14.94
N SER A 48 26.78 -34.06 -14.32
CA SER A 48 25.35 -34.30 -14.35
C SER A 48 24.61 -33.32 -13.43
N PHE A 49 23.31 -33.09 -13.69
CA PHE A 49 22.45 -32.27 -12.83
C PHE A 49 22.22 -32.97 -11.49
N GLU A 50 23.03 -32.63 -10.50
CA GLU A 50 22.83 -32.98 -9.11
C GLU A 50 22.52 -31.72 -8.28
N PRO A 51 21.78 -31.84 -7.15
CA PRO A 51 21.40 -30.68 -6.35
C PRO A 51 22.57 -29.83 -5.87
N GLU A 52 23.67 -30.41 -5.45
CA GLU A 52 24.89 -29.73 -5.01
C GLU A 52 25.62 -29.11 -6.19
N GLU A 53 25.74 -29.83 -7.29
CA GLU A 53 26.43 -29.38 -8.51
C GLU A 53 25.77 -28.15 -9.15
N LEU A 54 24.41 -28.07 -9.12
CA LEU A 54 23.69 -26.89 -9.57
C LEU A 54 23.99 -25.66 -8.68
N VAL A 55 24.21 -25.87 -7.37
CA VAL A 55 24.63 -24.80 -6.46
C VAL A 55 26.06 -24.37 -6.78
N HIS A 56 27.01 -25.31 -7.01
CA HIS A 56 28.39 -25.02 -7.41
C HIS A 56 28.45 -24.16 -8.68
N ALA A 57 27.76 -24.60 -9.73
CA ALA A 57 27.71 -23.92 -11.02
C ALA A 57 27.19 -22.48 -10.92
N LEU A 58 26.08 -22.28 -10.21
CA LEU A 58 25.50 -20.95 -10.02
C LEU A 58 26.40 -20.07 -9.15
N ALA A 59 27.02 -20.65 -8.08
CA ALA A 59 27.94 -19.93 -7.20
C ALA A 59 29.18 -19.42 -7.95
N ILE A 60 29.80 -20.27 -8.80
CA ILE A 60 30.94 -19.87 -9.62
C ILE A 60 30.59 -18.70 -10.56
N ASN A 61 29.46 -18.80 -11.27
CA ASN A 61 28.98 -17.70 -12.12
C ASN A 61 28.75 -16.41 -11.33
N LEU A 62 28.15 -16.49 -10.12
CA LEU A 62 27.94 -15.34 -9.25
C LEU A 62 29.24 -14.74 -8.70
N LEU A 63 30.23 -15.59 -8.35
CA LEU A 63 31.53 -15.13 -7.84
C LEU A 63 32.29 -14.32 -8.89
N VAL A 64 32.24 -14.76 -10.14
CA VAL A 64 32.88 -14.03 -11.24
C VAL A 64 32.10 -12.79 -11.64
N SER A 65 30.76 -12.88 -11.70
CA SER A 65 29.91 -11.76 -12.16
C SER A 65 29.80 -10.62 -11.15
N ASN A 66 29.83 -10.92 -9.85
CA ASN A 66 29.58 -9.95 -8.79
C ASN A 66 30.85 -9.51 -8.04
N GLY A 67 32.03 -10.04 -8.41
CA GLY A 67 33.26 -9.83 -7.68
C GLY A 67 34.49 -9.57 -8.54
N GLU A 68 35.62 -9.46 -7.86
CA GLU A 68 36.96 -9.27 -8.46
C GLU A 68 37.62 -10.62 -8.77
N TYR A 69 36.93 -11.75 -8.54
CA TYR A 69 37.51 -13.08 -8.80
C TYR A 69 37.49 -13.41 -10.28
N THR A 70 38.54 -14.03 -10.76
CA THR A 70 38.62 -14.54 -12.11
C THR A 70 38.59 -16.05 -12.13
N ILE A 71 38.03 -16.64 -13.18
CA ILE A 71 37.84 -18.09 -13.30
C ILE A 71 39.17 -18.86 -13.26
N GLU A 72 40.24 -18.26 -13.75
CA GLU A 72 41.60 -18.84 -13.78
C GLU A 72 42.21 -18.97 -12.40
N LYS A 73 41.73 -18.22 -11.43
CA LYS A 73 42.15 -18.27 -10.02
C LYS A 73 41.28 -19.21 -9.18
N MET A 74 40.36 -19.93 -9.81
CA MET A 74 39.47 -20.90 -9.16
C MET A 74 39.94 -22.34 -9.45
N TYR A 75 39.80 -23.20 -8.44
CA TYR A 75 40.00 -24.64 -8.54
C TYR A 75 38.76 -25.33 -8.06
N HIS A 76 38.00 -25.96 -8.92
CA HIS A 76 36.80 -26.73 -8.65
C HIS A 76 37.12 -28.19 -8.40
N GLU A 77 36.60 -28.78 -7.31
CA GLU A 77 36.82 -30.19 -6.94
C GLU A 77 38.28 -30.61 -6.95
N GLN A 78 39.06 -30.04 -6.01
CA GLN A 78 40.45 -30.43 -5.80
C GLN A 78 40.59 -31.50 -4.74
N TYR A 79 41.40 -32.55 -5.04
CA TYR A 79 41.67 -33.67 -4.14
C TYR A 79 42.99 -33.53 -3.42
N PHE A 80 42.99 -33.78 -2.10
CA PHE A 80 44.19 -33.76 -1.25
C PHE A 80 44.43 -35.13 -0.64
N ALA A 81 45.55 -35.76 -0.97
CA ALA A 81 45.92 -37.08 -0.46
C ALA A 81 46.36 -37.00 1.02
N HIS A 82 45.78 -37.84 1.91
CA HIS A 82 46.37 -38.09 3.22
C HIS A 82 47.64 -38.93 3.06
N GLY A 83 48.72 -38.57 3.78
CA GLY A 83 50.07 -39.05 3.64
C GLY A 83 50.37 -40.53 3.86
N SER A 84 49.38 -41.44 3.81
CA SER A 84 49.57 -42.93 3.82
C SER A 84 48.91 -43.50 2.56
N SER A 85 49.63 -44.33 1.82
CA SER A 85 49.12 -45.01 0.64
C SER A 85 47.87 -45.84 0.98
N GLY A 86 46.69 -45.40 0.50
CA GLY A 86 45.44 -46.12 0.67
C GLY A 86 44.36 -45.38 1.46
N SER A 87 44.59 -44.15 1.96
CA SER A 87 43.53 -43.30 2.52
C SER A 87 42.71 -42.62 1.41
N LEU A 88 41.40 -42.50 1.62
CA LEU A 88 40.54 -41.69 0.74
C LEU A 88 41.08 -40.24 0.71
N ALA A 89 41.17 -39.63 -0.47
CA ALA A 89 41.50 -38.23 -0.62
C ALA A 89 40.34 -37.38 -0.11
N ASP A 90 40.62 -36.26 0.59
CA ASP A 90 39.64 -35.30 0.91
C ASP A 90 39.39 -34.38 -0.32
N GLU A 91 38.14 -34.25 -0.67
CA GLU A 91 37.67 -33.39 -1.77
C GLU A 91 37.30 -32.03 -1.22
N VAL A 92 37.61 -30.97 -1.96
CA VAL A 92 37.23 -29.60 -1.65
C VAL A 92 36.43 -29.04 -2.83
N ASP A 93 35.22 -28.56 -2.59
CA ASP A 93 34.30 -28.15 -3.64
C ASP A 93 34.85 -26.99 -4.49
N LEU A 94 35.39 -25.92 -3.85
CA LEU A 94 36.01 -24.82 -4.57
C LEU A 94 37.09 -24.12 -3.76
N ILE A 95 38.22 -23.87 -4.38
CA ILE A 95 39.30 -23.05 -3.80
C ILE A 95 39.53 -21.84 -4.70
N ILE A 96 39.59 -20.65 -4.08
CA ILE A 96 39.96 -19.40 -4.77
C ILE A 96 41.38 -19.03 -4.35
N TYR A 97 42.26 -18.78 -5.33
CA TYR A 97 43.62 -18.37 -5.14
C TYR A 97 43.77 -16.86 -5.34
N ASP A 98 44.67 -16.19 -4.60
CA ASP A 98 44.96 -14.77 -4.78
C ASP A 98 45.92 -14.49 -5.97
N GLU A 99 46.34 -13.25 -6.11
CA GLU A 99 47.27 -12.84 -7.21
C GLU A 99 48.62 -13.57 -7.14
N ASP A 100 49.06 -13.91 -5.92
CA ASP A 100 50.33 -14.63 -5.67
C ASP A 100 50.19 -16.16 -5.75
N ASP A 101 49.06 -16.68 -6.24
CA ASP A 101 48.72 -18.11 -6.28
C ASP A 101 48.69 -18.79 -4.88
N LEU A 102 48.42 -17.98 -3.84
CA LEU A 102 48.20 -18.51 -2.51
C LEU A 102 46.69 -18.78 -2.27
N PRO A 103 46.32 -19.83 -1.53
CA PRO A 103 44.92 -20.10 -1.27
C PRO A 103 44.29 -19.00 -0.42
N TYR A 104 43.27 -18.35 -0.96
CA TYR A 104 42.57 -17.24 -0.33
C TYR A 104 41.32 -17.68 0.36
N ALA A 105 40.41 -18.37 -0.34
CA ALA A 105 39.14 -18.82 0.22
C ALA A 105 38.85 -20.27 -0.17
N VAL A 106 38.33 -21.04 0.80
CA VAL A 106 37.86 -22.40 0.60
C VAL A 106 36.36 -22.42 0.79
N TRP A 107 35.66 -22.99 -0.18
CA TRP A 107 34.21 -23.05 -0.21
C TRP A 107 33.75 -24.49 -0.10
N GLU A 108 32.73 -24.72 0.70
CA GLU A 108 31.96 -25.95 0.80
C GLU A 108 30.49 -25.64 0.50
N PHE A 109 29.93 -26.30 -0.47
CA PHE A 109 28.54 -26.07 -0.88
C PHE A 109 27.65 -27.22 -0.47
N LYS A 110 26.43 -26.94 -0.17
CA LYS A 110 25.40 -27.94 0.05
C LYS A 110 24.12 -27.53 -0.65
N SER A 111 23.31 -28.49 -1.09
CA SER A 111 21.96 -28.21 -1.53
C SER A 111 21.19 -27.51 -0.39
N TRP A 112 20.30 -26.60 -0.75
CA TRP A 112 19.58 -25.80 0.24
C TRP A 112 18.79 -26.64 1.26
N GLU A 113 18.29 -27.80 0.86
CA GLU A 113 17.60 -28.75 1.75
C GLU A 113 18.53 -29.35 2.82
N LYS A 114 19.80 -29.55 2.47
CA LYS A 114 20.81 -30.13 3.34
C LYS A 114 21.63 -29.10 4.12
N PHE A 115 21.51 -27.81 3.78
CA PHE A 115 22.34 -26.75 4.35
C PHE A 115 22.32 -26.72 5.89
N LYS A 116 21.13 -26.72 6.52
CA LYS A 116 21.04 -26.73 7.99
C LYS A 116 21.42 -28.06 8.62
N SER A 117 21.05 -29.17 8.02
CA SER A 117 21.32 -30.51 8.59
C SER A 117 22.78 -30.90 8.53
N ASN A 118 23.53 -30.45 7.53
CA ASN A 118 24.94 -30.82 7.33
C ASN A 118 25.92 -29.75 7.84
N GLU A 119 25.44 -28.60 8.35
CA GLU A 119 26.26 -27.46 8.75
C GLU A 119 27.41 -27.81 9.65
N GLN A 120 27.13 -28.48 10.77
CA GLN A 120 28.18 -28.85 11.74
C GLN A 120 29.23 -29.79 11.14
N THR A 121 28.81 -30.78 10.37
CA THR A 121 29.68 -31.78 9.75
C THR A 121 30.55 -31.13 8.65
N ALA A 122 29.95 -30.34 7.79
CA ALA A 122 30.63 -29.66 6.70
C ALA A 122 31.67 -28.63 7.22
N ILE A 123 31.29 -27.80 8.18
CA ILE A 123 32.22 -26.80 8.73
C ILE A 123 33.35 -27.49 9.50
N LYS A 124 33.05 -28.49 10.36
CA LYS A 124 34.08 -29.12 11.19
C LYS A 124 35.06 -29.96 10.39
N TYR A 125 34.55 -30.81 9.51
CA TYR A 125 35.38 -31.85 8.87
C TYR A 125 35.79 -31.44 7.46
N GLN A 126 34.91 -30.78 6.69
CA GLN A 126 35.24 -30.45 5.31
C GLN A 126 35.97 -29.09 5.20
N LEU A 127 35.56 -28.06 5.96
CA LEU A 127 36.29 -26.78 5.93
C LEU A 127 37.48 -26.72 6.88
N PHE A 128 37.27 -26.88 8.20
CA PHE A 128 38.38 -26.82 9.16
C PHE A 128 39.33 -28.02 9.05
N GLY A 129 38.82 -29.18 8.64
CA GLY A 129 39.63 -30.36 8.44
C GLY A 129 40.60 -30.29 7.28
N THR A 130 40.14 -29.65 6.16
CA THR A 130 40.95 -29.54 4.91
C THR A 130 41.81 -28.29 4.86
N ALA A 131 41.42 -27.20 5.56
CA ALA A 131 42.15 -25.92 5.52
C ALA A 131 43.67 -26.04 5.79
N PRO A 132 44.19 -26.87 6.73
CA PRO A 132 45.61 -27.03 6.90
C PRO A 132 46.33 -27.72 5.71
N LEU A 133 45.60 -28.58 4.99
CA LEU A 133 46.13 -29.31 3.82
C LEU A 133 46.29 -28.40 2.60
N ILE A 134 45.43 -27.40 2.50
CA ILE A 134 45.36 -26.46 1.40
C ILE A 134 46.42 -25.33 1.51
N GLY A 135 47.01 -25.16 2.68
CA GLY A 135 48.07 -24.14 2.90
C GLY A 135 47.57 -22.92 3.68
N ALA A 136 46.58 -23.13 4.58
CA ALA A 136 46.05 -22.14 5.48
C ALA A 136 45.38 -20.90 4.75
N PRO A 137 44.25 -21.10 4.11
CA PRO A 137 43.51 -20.04 3.45
C PRO A 137 43.14 -18.93 4.44
N LYS A 138 42.74 -17.78 3.93
CA LYS A 138 42.24 -16.68 4.77
C LYS A 138 40.80 -16.90 5.21
N LEU A 139 39.97 -17.44 4.30
CA LEU A 139 38.53 -17.61 4.52
C LEU A 139 38.10 -19.07 4.37
N LEU A 140 37.15 -19.49 5.23
CA LEU A 140 36.39 -20.72 5.07
C LEU A 140 34.93 -20.34 4.86
N VAL A 141 34.32 -20.81 3.77
CA VAL A 141 32.96 -20.42 3.39
C VAL A 141 32.07 -21.65 3.25
N TYR A 142 31.04 -21.73 4.06
CA TYR A 142 29.96 -22.67 3.94
C TYR A 142 28.75 -22.02 3.29
N ALA A 143 28.29 -22.54 2.15
CA ALA A 143 27.28 -21.85 1.36
C ALA A 143 26.23 -22.77 0.73
N SER A 144 25.05 -22.17 0.47
CA SER A 144 24.01 -22.74 -0.36
C SER A 144 23.23 -21.65 -1.08
N ILE A 145 22.57 -22.02 -2.17
CA ILE A 145 21.70 -21.12 -2.95
C ILE A 145 20.33 -21.79 -3.05
N GLN A 146 19.30 -21.07 -2.61
CA GLN A 146 17.91 -21.53 -2.67
C GLN A 146 17.18 -20.95 -3.89
N PRO A 147 16.48 -21.78 -4.68
CA PRO A 147 15.64 -21.29 -5.77
C PRO A 147 14.38 -20.61 -5.21
N GLN A 148 14.35 -19.28 -5.26
CA GLN A 148 13.19 -18.51 -4.78
C GLN A 148 12.94 -17.29 -5.68
N GLY A 149 11.82 -17.30 -6.41
CA GLY A 149 11.45 -16.22 -7.32
C GLY A 149 12.46 -16.00 -8.45
N GLU A 150 12.72 -14.74 -8.79
CA GLU A 150 13.67 -14.39 -9.85
C GLU A 150 15.11 -14.19 -9.36
N THR A 151 15.29 -13.90 -8.06
CA THR A 151 16.59 -13.63 -7.46
C THR A 151 17.04 -14.82 -6.59
N PRO A 152 18.30 -15.32 -6.73
CA PRO A 152 18.82 -16.38 -5.89
C PRO A 152 18.96 -15.93 -4.42
N VAL A 153 18.44 -16.71 -3.49
CA VAL A 153 18.65 -16.50 -2.05
C VAL A 153 19.89 -17.26 -1.61
N ILE A 154 20.93 -16.53 -1.25
CA ILE A 154 22.21 -17.09 -0.86
C ILE A 154 22.25 -17.18 0.67
N SER A 155 22.44 -18.40 1.18
CA SER A 155 22.72 -18.67 2.59
C SER A 155 24.17 -19.02 2.74
N LEU A 156 24.94 -18.29 3.56
CA LEU A 156 26.35 -18.58 3.74
C LEU A 156 26.87 -18.22 5.14
N LYS A 157 27.98 -18.90 5.52
CA LYS A 157 28.78 -18.58 6.68
C LYS A 157 30.24 -18.45 6.24
N CYS A 158 30.75 -17.22 6.29
CA CYS A 158 32.13 -16.92 5.96
C CYS A 158 32.94 -16.75 7.25
N ILE A 159 33.91 -17.61 7.47
CA ILE A 159 34.70 -17.72 8.70
C ILE A 159 36.10 -17.19 8.41
N ASP A 160 36.60 -16.31 9.25
CA ASP A 160 37.97 -15.81 9.20
C ASP A 160 38.96 -16.85 9.78
N TYR A 161 39.58 -17.65 8.89
CA TYR A 161 40.52 -18.66 9.29
C TYR A 161 41.86 -18.11 9.81
N THR A 162 42.17 -16.85 9.53
CA THR A 162 43.35 -16.20 10.11
C THR A 162 43.25 -16.04 11.63
N LYS A 163 42.02 -15.92 12.15
CA LYS A 163 41.73 -15.78 13.57
C LYS A 163 41.39 -17.11 14.24
N HIS A 164 40.61 -17.94 13.57
CA HIS A 164 40.14 -19.21 14.10
C HIS A 164 40.83 -20.36 13.35
N LYS A 165 41.97 -20.84 13.88
CA LYS A 165 42.79 -21.88 13.23
C LYS A 165 42.25 -23.30 13.48
N SER A 166 41.24 -23.46 14.32
CA SER A 166 40.60 -24.75 14.59
C SER A 166 39.10 -24.58 14.84
N TYR A 167 38.34 -25.66 14.59
CA TYR A 167 36.90 -25.65 14.85
C TYR A 167 36.58 -25.38 16.34
N GLU A 168 37.40 -25.93 17.25
CA GLU A 168 37.24 -25.77 18.68
C GLU A 168 37.45 -24.31 19.12
N SER A 169 38.44 -23.62 18.56
CA SER A 169 38.64 -22.19 18.85
C SER A 169 37.50 -21.34 18.34
N TRP A 170 36.99 -21.65 17.15
CA TRP A 170 35.84 -20.94 16.56
C TRP A 170 34.56 -21.18 17.37
N LEU A 171 34.34 -22.43 17.84
CA LEU A 171 33.21 -22.79 18.68
C LEU A 171 33.26 -22.10 20.06
N ALA A 172 34.45 -22.03 20.68
CA ALA A 172 34.66 -21.37 21.97
C ALA A 172 34.36 -19.87 21.96
N GLU A 173 34.50 -19.21 20.82
CA GLU A 173 34.21 -17.79 20.63
C GLU A 173 32.78 -17.55 20.15
N GLY A 174 31.89 -18.54 20.15
CA GLY A 174 30.47 -18.39 19.79
C GLY A 174 30.21 -18.42 18.28
N CYS A 175 31.07 -19.13 17.51
CA CYS A 175 30.92 -19.34 16.08
C CYS A 175 30.83 -18.02 15.24
N PRO A 176 31.76 -17.06 15.39
CA PRO A 176 31.71 -15.82 14.66
C PRO A 176 31.88 -16.06 13.16
N HIS A 177 30.98 -15.52 12.34
CA HIS A 177 31.01 -15.64 10.89
C HIS A 177 30.34 -14.42 10.25
N ALA A 178 30.74 -14.12 9.03
CA ALA A 178 30.03 -13.16 8.19
C ALA A 178 29.00 -13.90 7.32
N THR A 179 27.90 -13.23 7.01
CA THR A 179 26.85 -13.74 6.12
C THR A 179 26.80 -12.99 4.79
N VAL A 180 27.87 -12.20 4.50
CA VAL A 180 27.99 -11.44 3.27
C VAL A 180 28.80 -12.23 2.25
N PHE A 181 28.30 -12.33 1.04
CA PHE A 181 28.96 -12.96 -0.08
C PHE A 181 30.29 -12.25 -0.37
N PRO A 182 31.48 -12.90 -0.23
CA PRO A 182 32.75 -12.25 -0.47
C PRO A 182 32.93 -11.93 -1.95
N LYS A 183 33.14 -10.66 -2.27
CA LYS A 183 33.19 -10.17 -3.67
C LYS A 183 34.60 -10.03 -4.24
N GLY A 184 35.65 -10.23 -3.45
CA GLY A 184 37.02 -10.04 -3.91
C GLY A 184 38.04 -10.37 -2.79
N TYR A 185 39.30 -10.08 -3.08
CA TYR A 185 40.46 -10.35 -2.22
C TYR A 185 40.61 -9.38 -1.03
N GLN A 186 39.65 -8.53 -0.82
CA GLN A 186 39.67 -7.59 0.29
C GLN A 186 39.62 -8.32 1.62
N ASP A 187 40.46 -7.91 2.56
CA ASP A 187 40.36 -8.36 3.94
C ASP A 187 38.90 -8.21 4.41
N LEU A 188 38.43 -9.19 5.19
CA LEU A 188 37.19 -9.06 5.96
C LEU A 188 37.27 -7.93 7.03
N ASN A 189 38.23 -7.04 6.89
CA ASN A 189 38.30 -5.75 7.60
C ASN A 189 37.18 -4.90 7.04
N PHE A 190 36.05 -5.01 7.69
CA PHE A 190 34.85 -4.25 7.37
C PHE A 190 35.16 -2.78 7.47
N ILE A 191 35.40 -2.17 6.33
CA ILE A 191 35.43 -0.71 6.20
C ILE A 191 34.00 -0.27 6.46
N PRO A 192 33.76 0.62 7.46
CA PRO A 192 32.41 1.12 7.75
C PRO A 192 31.85 1.87 6.54
N TYR A 193 30.51 1.92 6.45
CA TYR A 193 29.84 2.77 5.49
C TYR A 193 29.99 4.24 5.94
N VAL A 194 30.49 5.08 5.04
CA VAL A 194 30.82 6.49 5.27
C VAL A 194 30.18 7.35 4.19
N LEU A 195 29.41 8.36 4.57
CA LEU A 195 28.74 9.26 3.63
C LEU A 195 29.76 9.98 2.72
N GLY A 196 29.62 9.79 1.40
CA GLY A 196 30.47 10.43 0.38
C GLY A 196 31.83 9.76 0.17
N SER A 197 32.09 8.58 0.75
CA SER A 197 33.28 7.77 0.48
C SER A 197 33.07 6.78 -0.65
N SER A 198 34.12 6.04 -1.01
CA SER A 198 34.03 4.91 -1.96
C SER A 198 33.16 3.76 -1.44
N LYS A 199 32.93 3.68 -0.12
CA LYS A 199 32.02 2.73 0.52
C LYS A 199 30.85 3.50 1.15
N ASP A 200 30.10 4.23 0.34
CA ASP A 200 28.81 4.82 0.74
C ASP A 200 27.67 3.81 0.54
N LEU A 201 26.47 4.15 1.02
CA LEU A 201 25.27 3.35 0.83
C LEU A 201 24.92 3.27 -0.66
N LYS A 202 24.38 2.12 -1.08
CA LYS A 202 23.87 1.91 -2.44
C LYS A 202 22.70 2.87 -2.69
N SER A 203 22.90 3.83 -3.60
CA SER A 203 21.92 4.88 -3.92
C SER A 203 20.92 4.48 -5.02
N ASP A 204 21.26 3.48 -5.83
CA ASP A 204 20.44 2.93 -6.92
C ASP A 204 19.63 1.70 -6.47
N THR A 205 19.12 1.74 -5.23
CA THR A 205 18.28 0.70 -4.65
C THR A 205 17.00 0.53 -5.47
N THR A 206 16.69 -0.73 -5.79
CA THR A 206 15.55 -1.12 -6.61
C THR A 206 14.47 -1.78 -5.76
N GLN A 207 13.26 -1.91 -6.31
CA GLN A 207 12.19 -2.70 -5.70
C GLN A 207 12.60 -4.17 -5.47
N ALA A 208 13.47 -4.72 -6.35
CA ALA A 208 13.99 -6.08 -6.22
C ALA A 208 14.88 -6.21 -4.97
N ASP A 209 15.69 -5.20 -4.64
CA ASP A 209 16.51 -5.21 -3.43
C ASP A 209 15.62 -5.26 -2.17
N PHE A 210 14.55 -4.46 -2.13
CA PHE A 210 13.61 -4.45 -1.00
C PHE A 210 12.77 -5.72 -0.91
N ARG A 211 12.38 -6.31 -2.03
CA ARG A 211 11.73 -7.64 -2.03
C ARG A 211 12.65 -8.72 -1.49
N ALA A 212 13.92 -8.69 -1.85
CA ALA A 212 14.90 -9.63 -1.31
C ALA A 212 15.02 -9.51 0.22
N VAL A 213 15.07 -8.27 0.74
CA VAL A 213 15.09 -8.01 2.20
C VAL A 213 13.79 -8.48 2.86
N ALA A 214 12.62 -8.17 2.29
CA ALA A 214 11.33 -8.59 2.84
C ALA A 214 11.20 -10.12 2.90
N ASN A 215 11.65 -10.81 1.85
CA ASN A 215 11.68 -12.28 1.81
C ASN A 215 12.67 -12.85 2.83
N GLY A 216 13.83 -12.20 3.02
CA GLY A 216 14.79 -12.55 4.08
C GLY A 216 14.15 -12.47 5.47
N PHE A 217 13.47 -11.38 5.77
CA PHE A 217 12.75 -11.18 7.03
C PHE A 217 11.63 -12.21 7.21
N HIS A 218 10.90 -12.53 6.15
CA HIS A 218 9.89 -13.57 6.19
C HIS A 218 10.49 -14.93 6.60
N ASN A 219 11.55 -15.35 5.95
CA ASN A 219 12.18 -16.65 6.21
C ASN A 219 12.79 -16.71 7.62
N GLU A 220 13.30 -15.60 8.15
CA GLU A 220 13.99 -15.56 9.44
C GLU A 220 13.03 -15.37 10.62
N PHE A 221 11.98 -14.53 10.46
CA PHE A 221 11.16 -14.09 11.58
C PHE A 221 9.77 -14.74 11.64
N PHE A 222 9.23 -15.26 10.54
CA PHE A 222 7.85 -15.74 10.44
C PHE A 222 7.62 -17.22 10.72
N GLY A 223 8.49 -17.89 11.42
CA GLY A 223 8.26 -19.26 11.94
C GLY A 223 7.57 -19.31 13.30
N GLU A 224 7.62 -18.24 14.07
CA GLU A 224 7.14 -18.17 15.46
C GLU A 224 6.24 -16.95 15.60
N HIS A 225 4.93 -17.11 15.50
CA HIS A 225 3.88 -16.09 15.74
C HIS A 225 4.03 -14.76 14.97
N ALA A 226 3.22 -14.62 13.95
CA ALA A 226 3.06 -13.36 13.20
C ALA A 226 2.29 -12.33 14.06
N ASP A 227 2.99 -11.65 14.95
CA ASP A 227 2.38 -10.64 15.81
C ASP A 227 2.63 -9.22 15.27
N ASN A 228 1.64 -8.35 15.50
CA ASN A 228 1.74 -6.91 15.26
C ASN A 228 3.04 -6.31 15.82
N ALA A 229 3.59 -6.89 16.88
CA ALA A 229 4.85 -6.50 17.52
C ALA A 229 6.05 -6.59 16.56
N LEU A 230 6.16 -7.64 15.74
CA LEU A 230 7.26 -7.77 14.78
C LEU A 230 7.28 -6.60 13.79
N PHE A 231 6.12 -6.31 13.21
CA PHE A 231 6.01 -5.21 12.24
C PHE A 231 6.30 -3.85 12.89
N ILE A 232 5.76 -3.58 14.09
CA ILE A 232 6.02 -2.36 14.84
C ILE A 232 7.53 -2.16 15.03
N ASN A 233 8.24 -3.20 15.42
CA ASN A 233 9.67 -3.11 15.70
C ASN A 233 10.51 -2.98 14.41
N LEU A 234 10.07 -3.57 13.29
CA LEU A 234 10.67 -3.31 11.98
C LEU A 234 10.51 -1.85 11.55
N VAL A 235 9.32 -1.25 11.74
CA VAL A 235 9.08 0.17 11.45
C VAL A 235 9.96 1.06 12.32
N LYS A 236 10.16 0.72 13.59
CA LYS A 236 11.09 1.44 14.49
C LYS A 236 12.53 1.39 13.97
N CYS A 237 12.99 0.22 13.51
CA CYS A 237 14.32 0.08 12.90
C CYS A 237 14.48 0.89 11.61
N LEU A 238 13.46 0.90 10.74
CA LEU A 238 13.46 1.70 9.52
C LEU A 238 13.53 3.19 9.82
N LEU A 239 12.76 3.65 10.80
CA LEU A 239 12.78 5.06 11.22
C LEU A 239 14.15 5.46 11.78
N ALA A 240 14.78 4.57 12.56
CA ALA A 240 16.15 4.76 13.05
C ALA A 240 17.17 4.90 11.90
N LYS A 241 17.07 4.04 10.88
CA LYS A 241 17.93 4.09 9.70
C LYS A 241 17.74 5.37 8.90
N ILE A 242 16.50 5.77 8.65
CA ILE A 242 16.19 7.03 7.93
C ILE A 242 16.78 8.23 8.66
N TYR A 243 16.62 8.25 9.97
CA TYR A 243 17.17 9.33 10.79
C TYR A 243 18.70 9.39 10.68
N ASP A 244 19.37 8.26 10.78
CA ASP A 244 20.81 8.16 10.64
C ASP A 244 21.29 8.65 9.26
N GLU A 245 20.67 8.17 8.18
CA GLU A 245 21.00 8.61 6.82
C GLU A 245 20.85 10.12 6.60
N ARG A 246 19.84 10.74 7.22
CA ARG A 246 19.56 12.17 7.06
C ARG A 246 20.37 13.08 7.98
N THR A 247 20.89 12.55 9.06
CA THR A 247 21.63 13.35 10.05
C THR A 247 23.15 13.16 9.99
N THR A 248 23.59 12.09 9.36
CA THR A 248 25.02 11.83 9.15
C THR A 248 25.63 12.90 8.25
N LYS A 249 26.76 13.45 8.67
CA LYS A 249 27.50 14.48 7.90
C LYS A 249 28.43 13.84 6.90
N SER A 250 28.69 14.52 5.79
CA SER A 250 29.66 14.08 4.79
C SER A 250 31.03 13.78 5.44
N GLY A 251 31.62 12.64 5.07
CA GLY A 251 32.86 12.12 5.64
C GLY A 251 32.71 11.43 6.99
N CYS A 252 31.48 11.31 7.55
CA CYS A 252 31.23 10.61 8.80
C CYS A 252 30.64 9.23 8.56
N GLU A 253 30.90 8.29 9.48
CA GLU A 253 30.33 6.97 9.49
C GLU A 253 28.84 7.00 9.86
N TYR A 254 28.03 6.20 9.17
CA TYR A 254 26.67 5.93 9.63
C TYR A 254 26.69 5.16 10.95
N GLN A 255 25.69 5.37 11.80
CA GLN A 255 25.54 4.64 13.05
C GLN A 255 24.74 3.34 12.87
N PHE A 256 23.78 3.34 11.90
CA PHE A 256 22.97 2.17 11.59
C PHE A 256 23.74 1.20 10.69
N GLN A 257 24.76 0.62 11.23
CA GLN A 257 25.59 -0.42 10.58
C GLN A 257 26.25 -1.28 11.64
N ILE A 258 26.74 -2.46 11.25
CA ILE A 258 27.53 -3.29 12.14
C ILE A 258 28.98 -2.87 12.03
N LYS A 259 29.54 -2.42 13.14
CA LYS A 259 30.96 -2.10 13.23
C LYS A 259 31.77 -3.32 13.70
N TYR A 260 32.98 -3.39 13.24
CA TYR A 260 33.88 -4.48 13.59
C TYR A 260 35.09 -3.92 14.38
N LYS A 261 35.35 -4.54 15.50
CA LYS A 261 36.52 -4.20 16.32
C LYS A 261 37.42 -5.44 16.38
N ASN A 262 38.66 -5.29 15.90
CA ASN A 262 39.60 -6.42 15.79
C ASN A 262 39.03 -7.62 15.03
N GLY A 263 38.23 -7.34 13.98
CA GLY A 263 37.58 -8.36 13.15
C GLY A 263 36.33 -9.02 13.77
N ASN A 264 35.97 -8.71 14.99
CA ASN A 264 34.75 -9.22 15.63
C ASN A 264 33.61 -8.25 15.40
N PRO A 265 32.43 -8.72 14.95
CA PRO A 265 31.27 -7.90 14.80
C PRO A 265 30.82 -7.38 16.18
N GLN A 266 30.34 -6.15 16.17
CA GLN A 266 29.75 -5.51 17.34
C GLN A 266 28.69 -6.43 17.98
N PRO A 267 28.70 -6.59 19.31
CA PRO A 267 27.71 -7.39 20.03
C PRO A 267 26.28 -6.94 19.72
N SER A 268 25.33 -7.88 19.62
CA SER A 268 23.92 -7.58 19.35
C SER A 268 23.30 -6.61 20.37
N GLY A 269 23.79 -6.64 21.63
CA GLY A 269 23.38 -5.69 22.68
C GLY A 269 23.73 -4.24 22.34
N GLU A 270 24.96 -3.99 21.90
CA GLU A 270 25.39 -2.62 21.55
C GLU A 270 24.65 -2.10 20.31
N ILE A 271 24.41 -2.95 19.31
CA ILE A 271 23.63 -2.61 18.10
C ILE A 271 22.20 -2.25 18.50
N PHE A 272 21.62 -3.04 19.38
CA PHE A 272 20.26 -2.81 19.91
C PHE A 272 20.14 -1.45 20.58
N ASP A 273 21.11 -1.08 21.42
CA ASP A 273 21.13 0.19 22.15
C ASP A 273 21.30 1.38 21.17
N ILE A 274 22.15 1.22 20.14
CA ILE A 274 22.33 2.24 19.08
C ILE A 274 21.04 2.43 18.30
N VAL A 275 20.37 1.34 17.87
CA VAL A 275 19.12 1.42 17.11
C VAL A 275 18.02 2.08 17.94
N ASN A 276 17.87 1.73 19.21
CA ASN A 276 16.92 2.38 20.10
C ASN A 276 17.20 3.87 20.30
N LYS A 277 18.46 4.26 20.45
CA LYS A 277 18.86 5.67 20.54
C LYS A 277 18.47 6.42 19.25
N LEU A 278 18.85 5.89 18.09
CA LEU A 278 18.51 6.49 16.81
C LEU A 278 16.99 6.59 16.61
N TYR A 279 16.24 5.56 17.01
CA TYR A 279 14.79 5.57 16.98
C TYR A 279 14.19 6.64 17.89
N ALA A 280 14.68 6.80 19.12
CA ALA A 280 14.21 7.83 20.06
C ALA A 280 14.45 9.25 19.52
N GLU A 281 15.61 9.49 18.93
CA GLU A 281 15.96 10.76 18.29
C GLU A 281 15.09 11.01 17.05
N ALA A 282 14.87 9.99 16.21
CA ALA A 282 14.00 10.04 15.07
C ALA A 282 12.54 10.32 15.47
N TYR A 283 12.04 9.65 16.49
CA TYR A 283 10.71 9.85 17.03
C TYR A 283 10.49 11.30 17.49
N SER A 284 11.42 11.82 18.29
CA SER A 284 11.36 13.20 18.75
C SER A 284 11.40 14.22 17.60
N ARG A 285 12.14 13.92 16.52
CA ARG A 285 12.27 14.83 15.39
C ARG A 285 11.06 14.77 14.44
N TYR A 286 10.56 13.58 14.13
CA TYR A 286 9.57 13.39 13.06
C TYR A 286 8.16 13.11 13.58
N ILE A 287 7.99 12.59 14.79
CA ILE A 287 6.69 12.15 15.30
C ILE A 287 6.16 13.15 16.34
N GLU A 288 6.79 13.22 17.51
CA GLU A 288 6.31 14.08 18.60
C GLU A 288 7.45 14.44 19.57
N LYS A 289 7.70 15.75 19.74
CA LYS A 289 8.81 16.27 20.56
C LYS A 289 8.64 16.05 22.07
N SER A 290 7.41 15.91 22.53
CA SER A 290 7.06 15.93 23.96
C SER A 290 6.86 14.54 24.56
N VAL A 291 6.91 13.48 23.76
CA VAL A 291 6.62 12.10 24.19
C VAL A 291 7.89 11.26 24.10
N VAL A 292 8.19 10.55 25.19
CA VAL A 292 9.23 9.50 25.16
C VAL A 292 8.64 8.29 24.44
N PRO A 293 9.23 7.83 23.33
CA PRO A 293 8.71 6.70 22.59
C PRO A 293 8.86 5.39 23.37
N ASP A 294 7.98 4.46 23.12
CA ASP A 294 8.16 3.08 23.53
C ASP A 294 9.35 2.48 22.76
N GLU A 295 10.39 2.09 23.49
CA GLU A 295 11.57 1.43 22.94
C GLU A 295 11.21 0.07 22.28
N ILE A 296 12.14 -0.48 21.51
CA ILE A 296 12.05 -1.87 21.04
C ILE A 296 12.14 -2.77 22.28
N ASP A 297 11.12 -3.58 22.56
CA ASP A 297 11.17 -4.52 23.68
C ASP A 297 11.97 -5.77 23.26
N PRO A 298 13.10 -6.09 23.94
CA PRO A 298 13.91 -7.26 23.60
C PRO A 298 13.20 -8.60 23.84
N LYS A 299 12.08 -8.62 24.59
CA LYS A 299 11.24 -9.82 24.75
C LYS A 299 10.35 -10.08 23.56
N GLU A 300 9.90 -9.04 22.86
CA GLU A 300 9.06 -9.12 21.67
C GLU A 300 9.92 -9.21 20.40
N PHE A 301 11.04 -8.48 20.36
CA PHE A 301 11.95 -8.40 19.23
C PHE A 301 13.39 -8.48 19.73
N SER A 302 14.00 -9.66 19.66
CA SER A 302 15.29 -9.93 20.29
C SER A 302 16.43 -9.09 19.71
N LYS A 303 17.51 -8.94 20.46
CA LYS A 303 18.71 -8.18 20.05
C LYS A 303 19.33 -8.75 18.78
N GLU A 304 19.26 -10.07 18.62
CA GLU A 304 19.71 -10.77 17.43
C GLU A 304 18.86 -10.40 16.20
N LYS A 305 17.53 -10.32 16.37
CA LYS A 305 16.62 -9.87 15.29
C LYS A 305 16.92 -8.44 14.86
N VAL A 306 17.18 -7.53 15.80
CA VAL A 306 17.61 -6.16 15.47
C VAL A 306 18.92 -6.18 14.69
N LYS A 307 19.89 -7.00 15.09
CA LYS A 307 21.15 -7.15 14.36
C LYS A 307 20.94 -7.68 12.94
N SER A 308 20.06 -8.67 12.75
CA SER A 308 19.72 -9.18 11.41
C SER A 308 19.07 -8.11 10.54
N VAL A 309 18.19 -7.26 11.10
CA VAL A 309 17.59 -6.12 10.38
C VAL A 309 18.66 -5.12 9.96
N VAL A 310 19.60 -4.80 10.85
CA VAL A 310 20.71 -3.89 10.51
C VAL A 310 21.56 -4.48 9.39
N LEU A 311 21.95 -5.75 9.46
CA LEU A 311 22.72 -6.45 8.43
C LEU A 311 22.03 -6.40 7.06
N ALA A 312 20.71 -6.62 7.03
CA ALA A 312 19.95 -6.67 5.78
C ALA A 312 19.81 -5.28 5.13
N LEU A 313 19.84 -4.22 5.93
CA LEU A 313 19.57 -2.85 5.47
C LEU A 313 20.81 -1.94 5.43
N GLU A 314 21.91 -2.28 6.13
CA GLU A 314 23.03 -1.36 6.32
C GLU A 314 23.69 -0.87 5.02
N SER A 315 23.67 -1.68 3.95
CA SER A 315 24.25 -1.32 2.68
C SER A 315 23.33 -0.49 1.76
N LEU A 316 22.02 -0.51 2.02
CA LEU A 316 21.02 0.12 1.17
C LEU A 316 20.73 1.54 1.63
N SER A 317 20.56 2.48 0.71
CA SER A 317 20.01 3.79 1.05
C SER A 317 18.50 3.79 0.95
N LEU A 318 17.83 4.27 1.98
CA LEU A 318 16.38 4.51 2.01
C LEU A 318 16.02 5.93 1.58
N THR A 319 16.99 6.85 1.59
CA THR A 319 16.75 8.29 1.42
C THR A 319 17.34 8.88 0.13
N LYS A 320 18.00 8.06 -0.71
CA LYS A 320 18.63 8.50 -1.96
C LYS A 320 18.17 7.66 -3.16
N GLY A 321 18.26 8.20 -4.35
CA GLY A 321 18.07 7.49 -5.62
C GLY A 321 16.60 7.15 -5.93
N ALA A 322 16.35 5.95 -6.44
CA ALA A 322 15.03 5.49 -6.87
C ALA A 322 14.01 5.43 -5.70
N ALA A 323 14.49 5.35 -4.46
CA ALA A 323 13.64 5.45 -3.27
C ALA A 323 12.88 6.79 -3.19
N LEU A 324 13.36 7.83 -3.86
CA LEU A 324 12.72 9.16 -3.94
C LEU A 324 11.66 9.27 -5.04
N HIS A 325 11.60 8.33 -5.97
CA HIS A 325 10.76 8.46 -7.17
C HIS A 325 9.53 7.57 -7.19
N GLY A 326 9.31 6.76 -6.14
CA GLY A 326 8.17 5.87 -6.10
C GLY A 326 7.83 5.35 -4.71
N ASP A 327 6.67 4.67 -4.57
CA ASP A 327 6.25 4.03 -3.34
C ASP A 327 6.97 2.69 -3.09
N ILE A 328 8.31 2.66 -3.28
CA ILE A 328 9.13 1.46 -3.07
C ILE A 328 9.02 0.97 -1.63
N ILE A 329 8.95 1.90 -0.69
CA ILE A 329 8.86 1.57 0.74
C ILE A 329 7.44 1.22 1.14
N GLY A 330 6.43 1.87 0.56
CA GLY A 330 5.04 1.41 0.68
C GLY A 330 4.91 -0.02 0.16
N ALA A 331 5.47 -0.32 -1.01
CA ALA A 331 5.51 -1.67 -1.56
C ALA A 331 6.30 -2.66 -0.68
N PHE A 332 7.40 -2.22 -0.05
CA PHE A 332 8.14 -3.01 0.92
C PHE A 332 7.30 -3.31 2.17
N PHE A 333 6.59 -2.31 2.71
CA PHE A 333 5.67 -2.49 3.81
C PHE A 333 4.48 -3.39 3.42
N GLU A 334 3.92 -3.22 2.22
CA GLU A 334 2.87 -4.10 1.70
C GLU A 334 3.34 -5.55 1.60
N GLU A 335 4.55 -5.78 1.12
CA GLU A 335 5.13 -7.12 1.01
C GLU A 335 5.32 -7.75 2.39
N ILE A 336 5.88 -7.02 3.36
CA ILE A 336 6.02 -7.50 4.75
C ILE A 336 4.64 -7.81 5.35
N LEU A 337 3.66 -6.92 5.17
CA LEU A 337 2.31 -7.09 5.72
C LEU A 337 1.56 -8.22 5.02
N ARG A 338 1.71 -8.37 3.70
CA ARG A 338 1.03 -9.41 2.91
C ARG A 338 1.43 -10.81 3.35
N VAL A 339 2.69 -11.00 3.70
CA VAL A 339 3.27 -12.31 3.99
C VAL A 339 3.11 -12.71 5.45
N GLY A 340 3.03 -11.76 6.38
CA GLY A 340 3.13 -12.01 7.83
C GLY A 340 1.88 -11.81 8.67
N PHE A 341 0.84 -11.19 8.14
CA PHE A 341 -0.30 -10.81 8.97
C PHE A 341 -1.57 -11.60 8.68
N LYS A 342 -2.20 -12.14 9.75
CA LYS A 342 -3.65 -12.30 9.75
C LYS A 342 -4.23 -10.88 9.74
N GLN A 343 -4.73 -10.45 8.58
CA GLN A 343 -5.35 -9.13 8.46
C GLN A 343 -6.48 -9.02 9.48
N ASP A 344 -6.31 -8.14 10.46
CA ASP A 344 -7.42 -7.66 11.25
C ASP A 344 -8.48 -7.09 10.30
N LYS A 345 -9.77 -7.38 10.57
CA LYS A 345 -10.87 -6.85 9.77
C LYS A 345 -10.70 -5.34 9.58
N GLY A 346 -10.57 -4.91 8.34
CA GLY A 346 -10.53 -3.49 7.96
C GLY A 346 -9.17 -2.90 7.58
N MET A 347 -8.10 -3.67 7.49
CA MET A 347 -6.84 -3.20 6.89
C MET A 347 -6.77 -3.68 5.44
N TYR A 348 -7.01 -2.78 4.50
CA TYR A 348 -6.90 -3.05 3.07
C TYR A 348 -5.93 -2.05 2.45
N PHE A 349 -4.90 -2.56 1.79
CA PHE A 349 -4.02 -1.73 0.97
C PHE A 349 -4.66 -1.51 -0.40
N THR A 350 -4.54 -0.29 -0.89
CA THR A 350 -5.04 0.07 -2.20
C THR A 350 -3.90 -0.01 -3.21
N HIS A 351 -4.04 -0.88 -4.20
CA HIS A 351 -3.03 -1.08 -5.23
C HIS A 351 -2.71 0.23 -5.97
N SER A 352 -1.45 0.45 -6.32
CA SER A 352 -0.95 1.68 -6.96
C SER A 352 -1.71 2.07 -8.24
N ASN A 353 -2.17 1.10 -9.04
CA ASN A 353 -3.00 1.37 -10.22
C ASN A 353 -4.29 2.12 -9.88
N LEU A 354 -4.97 1.71 -8.79
CA LEU A 354 -6.19 2.38 -8.34
C LEU A 354 -5.89 3.77 -7.78
N VAL A 355 -4.82 3.88 -6.99
CA VAL A 355 -4.40 5.15 -6.40
C VAL A 355 -4.09 6.15 -7.50
N LYS A 356 -3.23 5.79 -8.47
CA LYS A 356 -2.88 6.65 -9.62
C LYS A 356 -4.11 7.02 -10.45
N PHE A 357 -5.00 6.05 -10.72
CA PHE A 357 -6.25 6.31 -11.44
C PHE A 357 -7.15 7.31 -10.70
N ILE A 358 -7.34 7.16 -9.40
CA ILE A 358 -8.20 8.06 -8.60
C ILE A 358 -7.65 9.48 -8.58
N ILE A 359 -6.34 9.65 -8.39
CA ILE A 359 -5.67 10.95 -8.42
C ILE A 359 -5.89 11.67 -9.75
N GLU A 360 -5.73 10.95 -10.86
CA GLU A 360 -5.95 11.51 -12.19
C GLU A 360 -7.44 11.77 -12.46
N ALA A 361 -8.34 10.89 -12.03
CA ALA A 361 -9.77 11.02 -12.25
C ALA A 361 -10.37 12.27 -11.57
N ILE A 362 -9.87 12.62 -10.37
CA ILE A 362 -10.28 13.86 -9.68
C ILE A 362 -9.50 15.11 -10.16
N ASP A 363 -8.59 14.94 -11.11
CA ASP A 363 -7.83 16.02 -11.73
C ASP A 363 -7.04 16.87 -10.73
N VAL A 364 -6.23 16.22 -9.91
CA VAL A 364 -5.36 16.88 -8.92
C VAL A 364 -4.43 17.87 -9.59
N ASP A 365 -3.86 17.52 -10.74
CA ASP A 365 -2.96 18.37 -11.54
C ASP A 365 -3.64 19.68 -11.92
N GLY A 366 -4.84 19.62 -12.51
CA GLY A 366 -5.60 20.80 -12.93
C GLY A 366 -5.99 21.69 -11.75
N LEU A 367 -6.45 21.07 -10.64
CA LEU A 367 -6.77 21.80 -9.41
C LEU A 367 -5.54 22.51 -8.83
N THR A 368 -4.40 21.83 -8.79
CA THR A 368 -3.13 22.41 -8.29
C THR A 368 -2.73 23.64 -9.08
N LYS A 369 -2.71 23.54 -10.40
CA LYS A 369 -2.37 24.67 -11.30
C LYS A 369 -3.31 25.86 -11.11
N LYS A 370 -4.59 25.57 -10.93
CA LYS A 370 -5.59 26.60 -10.69
C LYS A 370 -5.40 27.31 -9.35
N ILE A 371 -5.26 26.56 -8.26
CA ILE A 371 -5.02 27.11 -6.93
C ILE A 371 -3.73 27.92 -6.92
N TRP A 372 -2.65 27.41 -7.53
CA TRP A 372 -1.38 28.12 -7.64
C TRP A 372 -1.51 29.49 -8.31
N SER A 373 -2.22 29.52 -9.45
CA SER A 373 -2.42 30.75 -10.22
C SER A 373 -3.33 31.79 -9.53
N GLN A 374 -4.17 31.36 -8.60
CA GLN A 374 -5.11 32.21 -7.88
C GLN A 374 -4.63 32.61 -6.48
N ALA A 375 -3.53 32.04 -6.01
CA ALA A 375 -3.05 32.23 -4.66
C ALA A 375 -2.46 33.64 -4.43
N ASN A 376 -2.92 34.28 -3.36
CA ASN A 376 -2.42 35.58 -2.92
C ASN A 376 -1.45 35.49 -1.73
N HIS A 377 -1.35 34.30 -1.11
CA HIS A 377 -0.48 34.05 0.05
C HIS A 377 0.13 32.64 -0.02
N PRO A 378 1.34 32.43 0.56
CA PRO A 378 2.00 31.13 0.58
C PRO A 378 1.16 29.99 1.17
N GLU A 379 0.31 30.29 2.19
CA GLU A 379 -0.56 29.31 2.84
C GLU A 379 -1.70 28.79 1.95
N ASN A 380 -2.03 29.49 0.87
CA ASN A 380 -3.12 29.14 -0.04
C ASN A 380 -2.62 28.71 -1.42
N ARG A 381 -1.30 28.52 -1.59
CA ARG A 381 -0.68 28.30 -2.90
C ARG A 381 -0.85 26.87 -3.44
N LEU A 382 -1.08 25.93 -2.57
CA LEU A 382 -1.27 24.52 -2.92
C LEU A 382 -2.56 23.96 -2.30
N PRO A 383 -3.14 22.90 -2.88
CA PRO A 383 -4.34 22.28 -2.32
C PRO A 383 -4.03 21.60 -0.98
N TYR A 384 -4.95 21.76 -0.03
CA TYR A 384 -4.97 20.96 1.19
C TYR A 384 -5.59 19.60 0.89
N VAL A 385 -4.85 18.54 1.22
CA VAL A 385 -5.23 17.14 0.95
C VAL A 385 -5.35 16.39 2.26
N ILE A 386 -6.40 15.58 2.41
CA ILE A 386 -6.55 14.70 3.57
C ILE A 386 -7.05 13.30 3.18
N ASP A 387 -6.51 12.30 3.87
CA ASP A 387 -7.08 10.95 3.94
C ASP A 387 -7.46 10.63 5.39
N PRO A 388 -8.76 10.59 5.73
CA PRO A 388 -9.23 10.29 7.08
C PRO A 388 -9.13 8.81 7.49
N ALA A 389 -8.63 7.94 6.61
CA ALA A 389 -8.32 6.53 6.86
C ALA A 389 -7.05 6.13 6.12
N SER A 390 -5.95 6.85 6.39
CA SER A 390 -4.75 6.91 5.54
C SER A 390 -3.99 5.58 5.38
N GLY A 391 -4.16 4.63 6.31
CA GLY A 391 -3.40 3.39 6.27
C GLY A 391 -1.89 3.66 6.16
N SER A 392 -1.22 3.14 5.13
CA SER A 392 0.20 3.41 4.83
C SER A 392 0.49 4.76 4.19
N GLY A 393 -0.53 5.55 3.84
CA GLY A 393 -0.39 6.86 3.21
C GLY A 393 -0.29 6.87 1.68
N ALA A 394 -0.59 5.76 1.00
CA ALA A 394 -0.41 5.64 -0.45
C ALA A 394 -1.15 6.71 -1.27
N PHE A 395 -2.39 7.06 -0.91
CA PHE A 395 -3.13 8.15 -1.57
C PHE A 395 -2.46 9.50 -1.39
N LEU A 396 -2.00 9.79 -0.18
CA LEU A 396 -1.35 11.05 0.16
C LEU A 396 -0.02 11.20 -0.55
N LEU A 397 0.77 10.12 -0.59
CA LEU A 397 2.03 10.08 -1.33
C LEU A 397 1.83 10.35 -2.82
N GLN A 398 0.88 9.67 -3.44
CA GLN A 398 0.60 9.86 -4.87
C GLN A 398 0.04 11.26 -5.16
N ALA A 399 -0.81 11.82 -4.29
CA ALA A 399 -1.29 13.19 -4.41
C ALA A 399 -0.14 14.19 -4.31
N MET A 400 0.76 14.00 -3.35
CA MET A 400 1.97 14.80 -3.17
C MET A 400 2.84 14.79 -4.43
N ASN A 401 3.12 13.62 -4.98
CA ASN A 401 3.91 13.48 -6.22
C ASN A 401 3.23 14.16 -7.41
N CYS A 402 1.90 14.04 -7.55
CA CYS A 402 1.13 14.70 -8.60
C CYS A 402 1.19 16.23 -8.46
N ILE A 403 1.01 16.76 -7.26
CA ILE A 403 1.05 18.21 -6.98
C ILE A 403 2.44 18.78 -7.28
N THR A 404 3.49 18.14 -6.81
CA THR A 404 4.87 18.55 -7.11
C THR A 404 5.14 18.53 -8.60
N SER A 405 4.76 17.46 -9.29
CA SER A 405 4.96 17.32 -10.74
C SER A 405 4.17 18.36 -11.54
N ALA A 406 2.96 18.73 -11.09
CA ALA A 406 2.12 19.73 -11.75
C ALA A 406 2.84 21.09 -11.88
N ILE A 407 3.57 21.48 -10.84
CA ILE A 407 4.30 22.76 -10.82
C ILE A 407 5.67 22.61 -11.50
N LYS A 408 6.46 21.56 -11.16
CA LYS A 408 7.82 21.38 -11.70
C LYS A 408 7.84 21.21 -13.23
N ARG A 409 6.92 20.45 -13.82
CA ARG A 409 6.83 20.29 -15.28
C ARG A 409 6.57 21.60 -16.02
N ASN A 410 5.99 22.58 -15.36
CA ASN A 410 5.63 23.85 -15.94
C ASN A 410 6.25 25.02 -15.16
N GLU A 411 7.43 24.82 -14.59
CA GLU A 411 8.11 25.80 -13.72
C GLU A 411 8.18 27.18 -14.34
N LYS A 412 8.61 27.31 -15.61
CA LYS A 412 8.71 28.58 -16.32
C LYS A 412 7.40 29.36 -16.38
N GLN A 413 6.25 28.68 -16.34
CA GLN A 413 4.93 29.28 -16.38
C GLN A 413 4.43 29.68 -15.00
N TYR A 414 4.66 28.83 -14.00
CA TYR A 414 4.07 28.95 -12.66
C TYR A 414 5.03 29.56 -11.62
N VAL A 415 6.32 29.65 -11.91
CA VAL A 415 7.33 30.21 -10.99
C VAL A 415 7.91 31.49 -11.62
N SER A 416 7.05 32.51 -11.80
CA SER A 416 7.38 33.72 -12.53
C SER A 416 7.66 34.93 -11.63
N ASP A 417 6.84 35.16 -10.62
CA ASP A 417 6.98 36.27 -9.69
C ASP A 417 7.93 35.98 -8.51
N PHE A 418 8.17 37.00 -7.67
CA PHE A 418 9.11 36.90 -6.56
C PHE A 418 8.60 35.98 -5.46
N GLU A 419 7.31 36.01 -5.14
CA GLU A 419 6.73 35.18 -4.07
C GLU A 419 6.67 33.72 -4.49
N GLU A 420 6.33 33.44 -5.76
CA GLU A 420 6.36 32.11 -6.34
C GLU A 420 7.76 31.51 -6.31
N LYS A 421 8.79 32.29 -6.72
CA LYS A 421 10.20 31.85 -6.66
C LYS A 421 10.66 31.61 -5.23
N GLN A 422 10.26 32.45 -4.30
CA GLN A 422 10.60 32.29 -2.89
C GLN A 422 9.96 31.00 -2.32
N PHE A 423 8.68 30.79 -2.57
CA PHE A 423 7.98 29.58 -2.14
C PHE A 423 8.60 28.33 -2.77
N TYR A 424 8.81 28.37 -4.09
CA TYR A 424 9.35 27.24 -4.85
C TYR A 424 10.75 26.85 -4.35
N SER A 425 11.67 27.80 -4.20
CA SER A 425 13.03 27.55 -3.73
C SER A 425 13.07 27.05 -2.28
N ALA A 426 12.16 27.53 -1.43
CA ALA A 426 12.11 27.15 -0.03
C ALA A 426 11.42 25.79 0.23
N ARG A 427 10.49 25.38 -0.65
CA ARG A 427 9.57 24.28 -0.37
C ARG A 427 9.52 23.17 -1.42
N MET A 428 10.05 23.44 -2.63
CA MET A 428 9.98 22.53 -3.80
C MET A 428 11.32 22.40 -4.54
N SER A 429 12.45 22.72 -3.89
CA SER A 429 13.78 22.62 -4.47
C SER A 429 14.08 21.17 -4.92
N ASP A 430 15.11 20.98 -5.75
CA ASP A 430 15.52 19.64 -6.20
C ASP A 430 16.02 18.77 -5.04
N GLU A 431 16.60 19.38 -4.01
CA GLU A 431 17.04 18.67 -2.79
C GLU A 431 15.88 18.26 -1.89
N THR A 432 14.79 19.06 -1.85
CA THR A 432 13.63 18.84 -1.00
C THR A 432 12.32 19.09 -1.76
N PRO A 433 12.02 18.28 -2.79
CA PRO A 433 10.93 18.56 -3.74
C PRO A 433 9.54 18.56 -3.12
N ASN A 434 9.36 17.89 -2.00
CA ASN A 434 8.06 17.71 -1.35
C ASN A 434 7.97 18.36 0.04
N TYR A 435 8.91 19.23 0.42
CA TYR A 435 8.91 19.87 1.75
C TYR A 435 7.67 20.75 1.99
N TRP A 436 6.98 21.17 0.95
CA TRP A 436 5.70 21.87 1.02
C TRP A 436 4.60 21.03 1.70
N ALA A 437 4.67 19.71 1.57
CA ALA A 437 3.63 18.80 2.06
C ALA A 437 3.50 18.83 3.59
N GLU A 438 4.56 19.23 4.30
CA GLU A 438 4.54 19.47 5.76
C GLU A 438 3.33 20.31 6.21
N ASN A 439 2.86 21.25 5.39
CA ASN A 439 1.77 22.17 5.75
C ASN A 439 0.43 21.86 5.07
N PHE A 440 0.40 21.00 4.04
CA PHE A 440 -0.77 20.85 3.17
C PHE A 440 -1.33 19.42 3.12
N VAL A 441 -0.57 18.42 3.61
CA VAL A 441 -0.96 17.01 3.52
C VAL A 441 -1.25 16.45 4.90
N TYR A 442 -2.43 15.84 5.06
CA TYR A 442 -2.95 15.34 6.32
C TYR A 442 -3.43 13.89 6.20
N GLY A 443 -3.23 13.10 7.24
CA GLY A 443 -3.72 11.74 7.29
C GLY A 443 -4.11 11.31 8.70
N PHE A 444 -5.17 10.51 8.81
CA PHE A 444 -5.62 9.92 10.06
C PHE A 444 -5.61 8.40 9.98
N ASP A 445 -5.15 7.77 11.04
CA ASP A 445 -5.44 6.36 11.31
C ASP A 445 -5.55 6.15 12.82
N PRO A 446 -6.58 5.44 13.33
CA PRO A 446 -6.74 5.18 14.76
C PRO A 446 -5.69 4.20 15.29
N LYS A 447 -5.08 3.39 14.42
CA LYS A 447 -4.02 2.46 14.78
C LYS A 447 -2.67 3.18 14.74
N PHE A 448 -1.97 3.21 15.87
CA PHE A 448 -0.65 3.83 15.99
C PHE A 448 0.32 3.37 14.90
N ILE A 449 0.33 2.07 14.63
CA ILE A 449 1.23 1.47 13.65
C ILE A 449 1.00 2.00 12.22
N MET A 450 -0.26 2.18 11.82
CA MET A 450 -0.58 2.72 10.50
C MET A 450 -0.21 4.20 10.41
N ALA A 451 -0.53 4.99 11.42
CA ALA A 451 -0.18 6.40 11.47
C ALA A 451 1.35 6.61 11.40
N ILE A 452 2.14 5.80 12.14
CA ILE A 452 3.62 5.89 12.09
C ILE A 452 4.16 5.39 10.74
N THR A 453 3.58 4.34 10.16
CA THR A 453 3.97 3.84 8.84
C THR A 453 3.73 4.89 7.76
N ALA A 454 2.54 5.51 7.75
CA ALA A 454 2.23 6.61 6.85
C ALA A 454 3.23 7.76 7.03
N LYS A 455 3.54 8.13 8.27
CA LYS A 455 4.50 9.19 8.58
C LYS A 455 5.90 8.87 8.08
N VAL A 456 6.39 7.66 8.32
CA VAL A 456 7.70 7.19 7.82
C VAL A 456 7.72 7.25 6.29
N ASN A 457 6.67 6.76 5.65
CA ASN A 457 6.54 6.77 4.20
C ASN A 457 6.59 8.21 3.63
N MET A 458 5.84 9.14 4.22
CA MET A 458 5.83 10.54 3.83
C MET A 458 7.19 11.20 4.05
N VAL A 459 7.79 11.01 5.23
CA VAL A 459 9.14 11.52 5.54
C VAL A 459 10.18 11.03 4.54
N LEU A 460 10.13 9.76 4.14
CA LEU A 460 11.06 9.21 3.14
C LEU A 460 10.99 9.93 1.80
N HIS A 461 9.78 10.29 1.38
CA HIS A 461 9.55 11.01 0.14
C HIS A 461 9.75 12.53 0.24
N GLY A 462 10.35 12.99 1.34
CA GLY A 462 10.87 14.36 1.45
C GLY A 462 9.87 15.40 1.92
N ASP A 463 8.76 15.00 2.57
CA ASP A 463 7.74 15.93 3.07
C ASP A 463 8.10 16.68 4.36
N GLY A 464 9.27 16.40 4.94
CA GLY A 464 9.72 17.02 6.19
C GLY A 464 9.09 16.41 7.42
N SER A 465 7.80 16.62 7.70
CA SER A 465 7.09 16.05 8.85
C SER A 465 5.58 16.16 8.69
N ALA A 466 5.03 15.44 7.68
CA ALA A 466 3.60 15.46 7.36
C ALA A 466 2.69 15.27 8.58
N HIS A 467 1.52 15.88 8.53
CA HIS A 467 0.50 15.78 9.55
C HIS A 467 -0.20 14.40 9.53
N MET A 468 0.56 13.34 9.79
CA MET A 468 0.05 11.99 9.98
C MET A 468 -0.25 11.77 11.44
N PHE A 469 -1.53 11.65 11.78
CA PHE A 469 -1.98 11.59 13.17
C PHE A 469 -2.59 10.25 13.52
N LYS A 470 -2.32 9.80 14.75
CA LYS A 470 -3.10 8.73 15.38
C LYS A 470 -4.44 9.30 15.84
N TYR A 471 -5.36 9.55 14.91
CA TYR A 471 -6.69 10.07 15.21
C TYR A 471 -7.77 9.13 14.73
N ASP A 472 -8.85 9.04 15.51
CA ASP A 472 -10.11 8.45 15.05
C ASP A 472 -10.87 9.51 14.26
N ALA A 473 -11.13 9.25 12.98
CA ALA A 473 -11.83 10.15 12.08
C ALA A 473 -13.23 10.54 12.55
N PHE A 474 -13.85 9.75 13.43
CA PHE A 474 -15.19 10.00 13.97
C PHE A 474 -15.23 10.87 15.23
N LYS A 475 -14.08 11.31 15.72
CA LYS A 475 -14.03 12.25 16.85
C LYS A 475 -14.54 13.65 16.45
N PRO A 476 -15.06 14.43 17.42
CA PRO A 476 -15.40 15.84 17.19
C PRO A 476 -14.16 16.64 16.80
N PHE A 477 -14.32 17.65 15.94
CA PHE A 477 -13.21 18.52 15.54
C PHE A 477 -12.53 19.24 16.71
N THR A 478 -13.27 19.50 17.80
CA THR A 478 -12.74 20.09 19.04
C THR A 478 -11.74 19.21 19.77
N SER A 479 -11.71 17.90 19.48
CA SER A 479 -10.76 16.96 20.10
C SER A 479 -9.41 16.90 19.40
N TYR A 480 -9.27 17.48 18.23
CA TYR A 480 -7.99 17.52 17.50
C TYR A 480 -7.13 18.70 17.95
N ASN A 481 -5.84 18.50 18.11
CA ASN A 481 -4.92 19.55 18.57
C ASN A 481 -4.50 20.50 17.45
N ASP A 482 -4.57 20.07 16.18
CA ASP A 482 -4.19 20.86 15.02
C ASP A 482 -5.22 21.95 14.69
N SER A 483 -4.74 23.17 14.45
CA SER A 483 -5.61 24.33 14.18
C SER A 483 -6.38 24.23 12.85
N LYS A 484 -5.81 23.57 11.85
CA LYS A 484 -6.44 23.38 10.53
C LYS A 484 -7.55 22.33 10.56
N LEU A 485 -7.56 21.46 11.58
CA LEU A 485 -8.58 20.44 11.79
C LEU A 485 -9.73 20.90 12.70
N ARG A 486 -9.64 22.11 13.25
CA ARG A 486 -10.68 22.67 14.09
C ARG A 486 -11.85 23.19 13.25
N VAL A 487 -12.92 23.53 13.94
CA VAL A 487 -14.13 24.05 13.30
C VAL A 487 -13.83 25.32 12.54
N ALA A 488 -14.34 25.42 11.33
CA ALA A 488 -14.28 26.63 10.52
C ALA A 488 -14.82 27.86 11.28
N GLY A 489 -14.24 29.02 11.02
CA GLY A 489 -14.63 30.27 11.67
C GLY A 489 -16.11 30.62 11.48
N ASP A 490 -16.60 31.60 12.23
CA ASP A 490 -18.03 31.96 12.30
C ASP A 490 -18.70 32.28 10.96
N GLN A 491 -17.93 32.73 9.95
CA GLN A 491 -18.46 32.99 8.60
C GLN A 491 -18.88 31.73 7.84
N ALA A 492 -18.10 30.68 7.95
CA ALA A 492 -18.45 29.38 7.34
C ALA A 492 -19.64 28.73 8.07
N ARG A 493 -19.76 28.95 9.36
CA ARG A 493 -20.88 28.48 10.16
C ARG A 493 -22.21 29.12 9.77
N SER A 494 -22.23 30.40 9.42
CA SER A 494 -23.47 31.14 9.18
C SER A 494 -24.20 30.74 7.89
N LEU A 495 -23.46 30.35 6.86
CA LEU A 495 -24.01 29.96 5.55
C LEU A 495 -24.55 28.52 5.51
N THR A 496 -24.02 27.63 6.33
CA THR A 496 -24.38 26.21 6.28
C THR A 496 -25.29 25.75 7.39
N ARG A 497 -25.44 26.50 8.48
CA ARG A 497 -26.22 26.09 9.66
C ARG A 497 -27.71 25.82 9.42
N SER A 498 -28.32 26.49 8.45
CA SER A 498 -29.71 26.20 8.07
C SER A 498 -29.87 24.87 7.36
N HIS A 499 -28.82 24.41 6.68
CA HIS A 499 -28.82 23.22 5.85
C HIS A 499 -28.06 22.04 6.45
N TYR A 500 -27.07 22.33 7.31
CA TYR A 500 -26.29 21.32 8.02
C TYR A 500 -25.93 21.82 9.44
N PRO A 501 -26.58 21.29 10.48
CA PRO A 501 -26.48 21.83 11.85
C PRO A 501 -25.19 21.43 12.59
N GLN A 502 -24.45 20.45 12.10
CA GLN A 502 -23.26 19.95 12.75
C GLN A 502 -22.01 20.83 12.45
N ASP A 503 -20.95 20.65 13.23
CA ASP A 503 -19.70 21.35 13.02
C ASP A 503 -19.01 20.94 11.71
N LEU A 504 -18.44 21.93 11.01
CA LEU A 504 -17.72 21.78 9.76
C LEU A 504 -16.26 22.23 9.93
N CYS A 505 -15.32 21.49 9.36
CA CYS A 505 -13.91 21.89 9.26
C CYS A 505 -13.68 22.74 8.02
N GLU A 506 -14.11 22.30 6.84
CA GLU A 506 -14.04 23.02 5.55
C GLU A 506 -12.65 23.56 5.19
N THR A 507 -11.60 22.83 5.53
CA THR A 507 -10.21 23.21 5.28
C THR A 507 -9.66 22.59 4.00
N PHE A 508 -10.14 21.41 3.60
CA PHE A 508 -9.50 20.60 2.58
C PHE A 508 -10.09 20.79 1.20
N ASP A 509 -9.23 20.90 0.20
CA ASP A 509 -9.60 20.97 -1.20
C ASP A 509 -9.83 19.60 -1.80
N ILE A 510 -9.15 18.58 -1.24
CA ILE A 510 -9.20 17.19 -1.69
C ILE A 510 -9.35 16.26 -0.49
N VAL A 511 -10.31 15.34 -0.57
CA VAL A 511 -10.43 14.17 0.29
C VAL A 511 -10.27 12.92 -0.56
N LEU A 512 -9.30 12.09 -0.18
CA LEU A 512 -9.03 10.79 -0.78
C LEU A 512 -9.14 9.74 0.31
N SER A 513 -9.77 8.60 0.06
CA SER A 513 -9.79 7.54 1.07
C SER A 513 -10.22 6.19 0.51
N ASN A 514 -9.72 5.15 1.13
CA ASN A 514 -10.29 3.82 1.10
C ASN A 514 -10.69 3.45 2.54
N PRO A 515 -11.86 3.90 3.02
CA PRO A 515 -12.28 3.67 4.40
C PRO A 515 -12.46 2.18 4.69
N PRO A 516 -12.26 1.75 5.93
CA PRO A 516 -12.46 0.36 6.31
C PRO A 516 -13.93 -0.04 6.21
N PHE A 517 -14.22 -1.22 5.60
CA PHE A 517 -15.57 -1.72 5.40
C PHE A 517 -16.04 -2.61 6.54
N GLY A 518 -17.31 -2.43 6.97
CA GLY A 518 -17.96 -3.30 7.93
C GLY A 518 -17.35 -3.27 9.33
N VAL A 519 -16.69 -2.20 9.71
CA VAL A 519 -16.12 -2.04 11.06
C VAL A 519 -17.22 -1.75 12.05
N THR A 520 -17.20 -2.49 13.15
CA THR A 520 -18.12 -2.24 14.27
C THR A 520 -17.60 -1.10 15.14
N LEU A 521 -18.33 0.00 15.17
CA LEU A 521 -17.99 1.16 15.99
C LEU A 521 -18.28 0.92 17.48
N SER A 522 -17.39 1.47 18.33
CA SER A 522 -17.56 1.41 19.79
C SER A 522 -18.83 2.18 20.25
N ASN A 523 -19.35 1.84 21.42
CA ASN A 523 -20.48 2.56 21.98
C ASN A 523 -20.17 4.04 22.26
N ASP A 524 -18.94 4.36 22.60
CA ASP A 524 -18.50 5.73 22.82
C ASP A 524 -18.43 6.52 21.52
N THR A 525 -17.90 5.92 20.45
CA THR A 525 -17.95 6.51 19.10
C THR A 525 -19.38 6.77 18.67
N LYS A 526 -20.30 5.78 18.83
CA LYS A 526 -21.71 5.94 18.48
C LYS A 526 -22.40 7.07 19.27
N ARG A 527 -22.09 7.24 20.57
CA ARG A 527 -22.61 8.38 21.33
C ARG A 527 -22.13 9.72 20.76
N THR A 528 -20.87 9.81 20.38
CA THR A 528 -20.30 11.01 19.76
C THR A 528 -20.98 11.32 18.43
N LEU A 529 -21.19 10.31 17.58
CA LEU A 529 -21.83 10.47 16.28
C LEU A 529 -23.23 11.07 16.36
N LYS A 530 -24.03 10.76 17.38
CA LYS A 530 -25.37 11.35 17.58
C LYS A 530 -25.39 12.88 17.61
N THR A 531 -24.30 13.50 18.02
CA THR A 531 -24.20 14.95 18.15
C THR A 531 -23.36 15.60 17.04
N THR A 532 -22.50 14.83 16.38
CA THR A 532 -21.54 15.35 15.41
C THR A 532 -21.87 14.97 13.97
N PHE A 533 -22.83 14.06 13.73
CA PHE A 533 -23.27 13.61 12.42
C PHE A 533 -24.77 13.78 12.24
N SER A 534 -25.21 13.99 11.00
CA SER A 534 -26.63 14.03 10.63
C SER A 534 -27.14 12.65 10.23
N LEU A 535 -26.27 11.81 9.71
CA LEU A 535 -26.59 10.42 9.41
C LEU A 535 -26.67 9.58 10.70
N PRO A 536 -27.58 8.59 10.77
CA PRO A 536 -27.73 7.72 11.93
C PRO A 536 -26.45 6.95 12.27
N GLU A 537 -26.09 6.91 13.55
CA GLU A 537 -24.93 6.19 14.08
C GLU A 537 -24.99 4.64 13.92
N THR A 538 -26.13 4.15 13.49
CA THR A 538 -26.35 2.72 13.20
C THR A 538 -25.91 2.29 11.82
N LEU A 539 -25.59 3.25 10.94
CA LEU A 539 -25.10 2.99 9.60
C LEU A 539 -23.69 2.39 9.63
N PRO A 540 -23.31 1.64 8.60
CA PRO A 540 -21.95 1.10 8.49
C PRO A 540 -20.91 2.23 8.41
N SER A 541 -19.69 1.95 8.88
CA SER A 541 -18.61 2.93 8.99
C SER A 541 -18.32 3.65 7.68
N GLU A 542 -18.27 2.91 6.57
CA GLU A 542 -17.99 3.45 5.24
C GLU A 542 -19.05 4.49 4.77
N ALA A 543 -20.28 4.33 5.20
CA ALA A 543 -21.33 5.32 4.94
C ALA A 543 -21.10 6.62 5.72
N LEU A 544 -20.66 6.50 6.97
CA LEU A 544 -20.33 7.64 7.83
C LEU A 544 -19.07 8.39 7.36
N PHE A 545 -18.13 7.72 6.72
CA PHE A 545 -16.97 8.38 6.08
C PHE A 545 -17.38 9.34 4.96
N ILE A 546 -18.49 9.11 4.27
CA ILE A 546 -19.03 10.06 3.27
C ILE A 546 -19.41 11.39 3.95
N GLU A 547 -20.07 11.33 5.09
CA GLU A 547 -20.40 12.53 5.85
C GLU A 547 -19.17 13.21 6.42
N ARG A 548 -18.19 12.43 6.94
CA ARG A 548 -16.93 13.00 7.40
C ARG A 548 -16.17 13.70 6.26
N ALA A 549 -16.16 13.15 5.06
CA ALA A 549 -15.57 13.80 3.89
C ALA A 549 -16.26 15.14 3.58
N PHE A 550 -17.60 15.17 3.66
CA PHE A 550 -18.36 16.42 3.52
C PHE A 550 -17.95 17.47 4.56
N GLN A 551 -17.81 17.07 5.82
CA GLN A 551 -17.42 17.97 6.91
C GLN A 551 -16.00 18.53 6.74
N LEU A 552 -15.09 17.77 6.14
CA LEU A 552 -13.70 18.15 5.92
C LEU A 552 -13.50 19.03 4.69
N LEU A 553 -14.25 18.78 3.62
CA LEU A 553 -14.11 19.48 2.33
C LEU A 553 -14.61 20.92 2.39
N LYS A 554 -13.88 21.82 1.73
CA LYS A 554 -14.37 23.13 1.33
C LYS A 554 -15.53 23.00 0.35
N PRO A 555 -16.43 23.98 0.25
CA PRO A 555 -17.36 24.07 -0.88
C PRO A 555 -16.60 24.04 -2.22
N GLY A 556 -16.99 23.18 -3.16
CA GLY A 556 -16.28 22.94 -4.42
C GLY A 556 -15.09 21.98 -4.29
N GLY A 557 -14.76 21.50 -3.10
CA GLY A 557 -13.70 20.50 -2.86
C GLY A 557 -14.05 19.14 -3.46
N ARG A 558 -13.02 18.38 -3.84
CA ARG A 558 -13.11 17.13 -4.61
C ARG A 558 -12.96 15.91 -3.71
N LEU A 559 -13.81 14.92 -3.96
CA LEU A 559 -13.84 13.62 -3.27
C LEU A 559 -13.47 12.50 -4.25
N GLY A 560 -12.48 11.69 -3.90
CA GLY A 560 -12.17 10.41 -4.53
C GLY A 560 -12.16 9.30 -3.49
N VAL A 561 -13.14 8.42 -3.50
CA VAL A 561 -13.29 7.42 -2.43
C VAL A 561 -13.67 6.04 -2.97
N VAL A 562 -13.13 5.01 -2.33
CA VAL A 562 -13.49 3.60 -2.57
C VAL A 562 -14.63 3.24 -1.63
N LEU A 563 -15.71 2.70 -2.16
CA LEU A 563 -16.91 2.33 -1.39
C LEU A 563 -17.42 0.94 -1.77
N PRO A 564 -18.06 0.22 -0.86
CA PRO A 564 -18.81 -0.98 -1.21
C PRO A 564 -19.96 -0.66 -2.16
N GLU A 565 -20.23 -1.54 -3.11
CA GLU A 565 -21.35 -1.45 -4.05
C GLU A 565 -22.70 -1.28 -3.35
N SER A 566 -22.84 -1.81 -2.15
CA SER A 566 -24.06 -1.69 -1.32
C SER A 566 -24.48 -0.25 -1.04
N ILE A 567 -23.56 0.70 -0.99
CA ILE A 567 -23.88 2.14 -0.82
C ILE A 567 -24.84 2.61 -1.92
N PHE A 568 -24.67 2.11 -3.14
CA PHE A 568 -25.43 2.56 -4.31
C PHE A 568 -26.73 1.77 -4.54
N ASN A 569 -26.84 0.54 -4.04
CA ASN A 569 -27.96 -0.35 -4.36
C ASN A 569 -28.77 -0.88 -3.16
N ALA A 570 -28.21 -0.91 -1.92
CA ALA A 570 -28.92 -1.45 -0.78
C ALA A 570 -30.05 -0.51 -0.30
N ILE A 571 -31.23 -1.09 -0.02
CA ILE A 571 -32.41 -0.34 0.40
C ILE A 571 -32.18 0.38 1.74
N ASP A 572 -31.52 -0.28 2.68
CA ASP A 572 -31.26 0.27 4.01
C ASP A 572 -30.29 1.46 4.00
N LEU A 573 -29.55 1.65 2.90
CA LEU A 573 -28.61 2.76 2.70
C LEU A 573 -29.22 3.93 1.90
N THR A 574 -30.55 3.95 1.72
CA THR A 574 -31.27 5.09 1.12
C THR A 574 -30.92 6.44 1.78
N PRO A 575 -30.85 6.57 3.12
CA PRO A 575 -30.47 7.84 3.75
C PRO A 575 -29.08 8.34 3.31
N VAL A 576 -28.14 7.44 3.09
CA VAL A 576 -26.78 7.76 2.60
C VAL A 576 -26.81 8.32 1.18
N ARG A 577 -27.62 7.71 0.31
CA ARG A 577 -27.80 8.21 -1.07
C ARG A 577 -28.48 9.57 -1.09
N ILE A 578 -29.51 9.79 -0.28
CA ILE A 578 -30.15 11.10 -0.12
C ILE A 578 -29.12 12.14 0.32
N PHE A 579 -28.30 11.82 1.33
CA PHE A 579 -27.22 12.68 1.80
C PHE A 579 -26.22 12.98 0.68
N LEU A 580 -25.80 11.95 -0.06
CA LEU A 580 -24.82 12.08 -1.16
C LEU A 580 -25.34 13.03 -2.26
N TYR A 581 -26.57 12.84 -2.73
CA TYR A 581 -27.15 13.69 -3.77
C TYR A 581 -27.47 15.11 -3.28
N ARG A 582 -27.81 15.27 -2.01
CA ARG A 582 -28.06 16.57 -1.41
C ARG A 582 -26.79 17.39 -1.26
N MET A 583 -25.70 16.76 -0.80
CA MET A 583 -24.47 17.45 -0.38
C MET A 583 -23.38 17.47 -1.46
N PHE A 584 -23.44 16.59 -2.43
CA PHE A 584 -22.42 16.45 -3.46
C PHE A 584 -23.00 16.53 -4.88
N LYS A 585 -22.17 16.99 -5.81
CA LYS A 585 -22.32 16.76 -7.25
C LYS A 585 -21.56 15.47 -7.57
N ILE A 586 -22.28 14.40 -7.82
CA ILE A 586 -21.66 13.15 -8.27
C ILE A 586 -21.15 13.40 -9.70
N LYS A 587 -19.90 13.13 -9.96
CA LYS A 587 -19.24 13.29 -11.27
C LYS A 587 -19.16 11.97 -12.01
N ALA A 588 -18.64 10.95 -11.32
CA ALA A 588 -18.56 9.61 -11.88
C ALA A 588 -18.61 8.52 -10.80
N ILE A 589 -19.09 7.35 -11.20
CA ILE A 589 -19.03 6.10 -10.43
C ILE A 589 -18.40 5.03 -11.33
N VAL A 590 -17.39 4.32 -10.81
CA VAL A 590 -16.70 3.25 -11.52
C VAL A 590 -16.82 1.96 -10.71
N SER A 591 -17.62 1.01 -11.21
CA SER A 591 -17.76 -0.31 -10.57
C SER A 591 -16.56 -1.19 -10.91
N LEU A 592 -15.94 -1.76 -9.87
CA LEU A 592 -14.73 -2.58 -9.95
C LEU A 592 -15.05 -4.08 -9.95
N PRO A 593 -14.18 -4.91 -10.54
CA PRO A 593 -14.35 -6.37 -10.51
C PRO A 593 -14.08 -6.94 -9.11
N ARG A 594 -14.45 -8.19 -8.92
CA ARG A 594 -14.08 -8.96 -7.71
C ARG A 594 -12.55 -9.16 -7.65
N ASN A 595 -12.01 -9.33 -6.43
CA ASN A 595 -10.59 -9.58 -6.15
C ASN A 595 -9.65 -8.41 -6.51
N VAL A 596 -10.16 -7.20 -6.46
CA VAL A 596 -9.36 -5.98 -6.49
C VAL A 596 -8.63 -5.77 -5.15
N PHE A 597 -9.26 -6.21 -4.07
CA PHE A 597 -8.68 -6.22 -2.73
C PHE A 597 -8.52 -7.66 -2.23
N ILE A 598 -7.44 -7.92 -1.47
CA ILE A 598 -7.18 -9.24 -0.88
C ILE A 598 -8.24 -9.53 0.18
N ASP A 599 -8.69 -10.79 0.23
CA ASP A 599 -9.56 -11.35 1.27
C ASP A 599 -10.94 -10.69 1.49
N THR A 600 -11.38 -9.83 0.58
CA THR A 600 -12.76 -9.33 0.61
C THR A 600 -13.58 -9.83 -0.58
N PRO A 601 -14.72 -10.50 -0.34
CA PRO A 601 -15.67 -10.83 -1.40
C PRO A 601 -16.53 -9.63 -1.81
N THR A 602 -16.37 -8.49 -1.14
CA THR A 602 -17.18 -7.29 -1.33
C THR A 602 -16.89 -6.66 -2.70
N LEU A 603 -17.94 -6.45 -3.49
CA LEU A 603 -17.85 -5.63 -4.68
C LEU A 603 -17.69 -4.18 -4.27
N THR A 604 -16.80 -3.49 -4.94
CA THR A 604 -16.49 -2.09 -4.65
C THR A 604 -16.66 -1.21 -5.87
N SER A 605 -16.92 0.05 -5.63
CA SER A 605 -17.00 1.10 -6.65
C SER A 605 -16.17 2.32 -6.21
N LEU A 606 -15.65 3.03 -7.18
CA LEU A 606 -15.01 4.33 -6.96
C LEU A 606 -16.06 5.41 -7.13
N LEU A 607 -16.14 6.33 -6.18
CA LEU A 607 -16.99 7.51 -6.25
C LEU A 607 -16.14 8.75 -6.45
N PHE A 608 -16.47 9.53 -7.47
CA PHE A 608 -15.89 10.85 -7.75
C PHE A 608 -16.97 11.89 -7.61
N ALA A 609 -16.78 12.83 -6.69
CA ALA A 609 -17.79 13.85 -6.40
C ALA A 609 -17.15 15.18 -5.99
N GLU A 610 -17.94 16.24 -6.05
CA GLU A 610 -17.59 17.59 -5.66
C GLU A 610 -18.58 18.08 -4.60
N LYS A 611 -18.10 18.63 -3.49
CA LYS A 611 -18.97 19.23 -2.47
C LYS A 611 -19.73 20.41 -3.06
N LYS A 612 -21.05 20.41 -2.91
CA LYS A 612 -21.92 21.50 -3.37
C LYS A 612 -21.65 22.82 -2.64
N LEU A 613 -21.88 23.92 -3.31
CA LEU A 613 -21.94 25.23 -2.72
C LEU A 613 -23.22 25.37 -1.87
N SER A 614 -23.20 26.26 -0.89
CA SER A 614 -24.37 26.50 -0.01
C SER A 614 -25.65 26.87 -0.81
N SER A 615 -25.51 27.67 -1.89
CA SER A 615 -26.62 28.00 -2.77
C SER A 615 -27.23 26.80 -3.49
N GLU A 616 -26.40 25.82 -3.84
CA GLU A 616 -26.86 24.58 -4.51
C GLU A 616 -27.54 23.64 -3.53
N ILE A 617 -27.08 23.59 -2.26
CA ILE A 617 -27.75 22.86 -1.19
C ILE A 617 -29.10 23.51 -0.88
N SER A 618 -29.18 24.85 -0.81
CA SER A 618 -30.43 25.59 -0.62
C SER A 618 -31.43 25.25 -1.71
N ALA A 619 -31.02 25.31 -2.97
CA ALA A 619 -31.91 25.02 -4.10
C ALA A 619 -32.41 23.56 -4.05
N TRP A 620 -31.57 22.64 -3.68
CA TRP A 620 -31.97 21.25 -3.44
C TRP A 620 -33.00 21.13 -2.31
N ASP A 621 -32.78 21.80 -1.19
CA ASP A 621 -33.68 21.75 -0.02
C ASP A 621 -35.04 22.38 -0.32
N GLU A 622 -35.09 23.44 -1.09
CA GLU A 622 -36.34 24.08 -1.56
C GLU A 622 -37.17 23.11 -2.42
N GLU A 623 -36.56 22.49 -3.43
CA GLU A 623 -37.23 21.50 -4.27
C GLU A 623 -37.63 20.24 -3.45
N TRP A 624 -36.76 19.78 -2.55
CA TRP A 624 -37.08 18.68 -1.63
C TRP A 624 -38.31 18.98 -0.78
N GLN A 625 -38.36 20.18 -0.18
CA GLN A 625 -39.48 20.60 0.66
C GLN A 625 -40.78 20.66 -0.15
N LYS A 626 -40.74 21.24 -1.34
CA LYS A 626 -41.88 21.33 -2.27
C LYS A 626 -42.43 19.92 -2.56
N HIS A 627 -41.57 18.99 -2.98
CA HIS A 627 -41.99 17.64 -3.31
C HIS A 627 -42.37 16.80 -2.08
N SER A 628 -41.81 17.10 -0.93
CA SER A 628 -42.26 16.50 0.34
C SER A 628 -43.67 16.93 0.70
N LEU A 629 -44.01 18.21 0.51
CA LEU A 629 -45.39 18.73 0.70
C LEU A 629 -46.36 18.15 -0.33
N GLU A 630 -45.96 17.98 -1.58
CA GLU A 630 -46.76 17.30 -2.61
C GLU A 630 -47.09 15.86 -2.19
N ALA A 631 -46.07 15.12 -1.69
CA ALA A 631 -46.25 13.75 -1.20
C ALA A 631 -47.19 13.71 0.01
N GLN A 632 -47.04 14.64 0.96
CA GLN A 632 -47.91 14.75 2.14
C GLN A 632 -49.35 15.05 1.75
N GLU A 633 -49.56 15.94 0.76
CA GLU A 633 -50.91 16.26 0.27
C GLU A 633 -51.56 15.05 -0.42
N LYS A 634 -50.80 14.30 -1.26
CA LYS A 634 -51.29 13.03 -1.84
C LYS A 634 -51.78 12.07 -0.75
N ILE A 635 -50.99 11.94 0.34
CA ILE A 635 -51.35 11.09 1.47
C ILE A 635 -52.60 11.62 2.17
N ARG A 636 -52.72 12.94 2.36
CA ARG A 636 -53.90 13.56 2.99
C ARG A 636 -55.16 13.32 2.15
N ILE A 637 -55.10 13.50 0.85
CA ILE A 637 -56.19 13.20 -0.06
C ILE A 637 -56.61 11.73 0.04
N ALA A 638 -55.62 10.81 -0.01
CA ALA A 638 -55.90 9.40 0.09
C ALA A 638 -56.52 8.99 1.45
N LYS A 639 -56.06 9.58 2.58
CA LYS A 639 -56.71 9.39 3.90
C LYS A 639 -58.14 9.83 3.91
N ASN A 640 -58.43 10.98 3.35
CA ASN A 640 -59.78 11.53 3.30
C ASN A 640 -60.70 10.69 2.42
N LEU A 641 -60.21 10.15 1.31
CA LEU A 641 -60.95 9.26 0.42
C LEU A 641 -61.30 7.94 1.14
N LEU A 642 -60.36 7.38 1.91
CA LEU A 642 -60.60 6.15 2.69
C LEU A 642 -61.62 6.37 3.80
N GLN A 643 -61.57 7.49 4.51
CA GLN A 643 -62.58 7.82 5.50
C GLN A 643 -63.98 7.97 4.90
N LYS A 644 -64.08 8.61 3.73
CA LYS A 644 -65.35 8.71 2.99
C LYS A 644 -65.82 7.34 2.52
N ALA A 645 -64.94 6.47 2.06
CA ALA A 645 -65.28 5.12 1.65
C ALA A 645 -65.81 4.27 2.83
N GLU A 646 -65.26 4.39 4.03
CA GLU A 646 -65.74 3.76 5.26
C GLU A 646 -67.11 4.27 5.69
N LEU A 647 -67.37 5.56 5.49
CA LEU A 647 -68.67 6.20 5.77
C LEU A 647 -69.73 5.87 4.73
N LEU A 648 -69.33 5.63 3.46
CA LEU A 648 -70.21 5.34 2.33
C LEU A 648 -70.46 3.84 2.08
N LYS A 649 -70.27 2.96 3.11
CA LYS A 649 -70.62 1.54 3.03
C LYS A 649 -72.11 1.29 2.70
N LEU A 650 -72.82 2.34 2.35
CA LEU A 650 -74.21 2.36 2.01
C LEU A 650 -74.44 2.92 0.59
N SER A 651 -74.75 2.05 -0.36
CA SER A 651 -75.27 2.31 -1.69
C SER A 651 -74.32 2.87 -2.77
N ASN A 652 -74.01 2.02 -3.67
CA ASN A 652 -73.58 2.18 -5.08
C ASN A 652 -72.84 3.47 -5.49
N PRO A 653 -71.52 3.50 -5.38
CA PRO A 653 -70.76 4.64 -5.84
C PRO A 653 -69.67 4.30 -6.82
N THR A 654 -69.97 3.99 -8.05
CA THR A 654 -68.99 3.64 -9.09
C THR A 654 -67.97 4.73 -9.37
N GLU A 655 -68.35 5.98 -9.32
CA GLU A 655 -67.45 7.10 -9.65
C GLU A 655 -66.47 7.43 -8.56
N LEU A 656 -66.91 7.38 -7.30
CA LEU A 656 -66.05 7.61 -6.13
C LEU A 656 -65.09 6.42 -5.90
N GLN A 657 -65.55 5.22 -6.16
CA GLN A 657 -64.74 3.99 -6.13
C GLN A 657 -63.65 4.08 -7.13
N ASN A 658 -63.88 4.42 -8.40
CA ASN A 658 -62.87 4.57 -9.43
C ASN A 658 -61.86 5.67 -9.02
N LYS A 659 -62.31 6.79 -8.52
CA LYS A 659 -61.37 7.85 -8.07
C LYS A 659 -60.48 7.45 -6.88
N ILE A 660 -61.03 6.61 -5.97
CA ILE A 660 -60.23 6.07 -4.85
C ILE A 660 -59.23 5.06 -5.37
N ILE A 661 -59.66 4.15 -6.27
CA ILE A 661 -58.82 3.16 -6.91
C ILE A 661 -57.71 3.83 -7.73
N ASP A 662 -58.04 4.81 -8.56
CA ASP A 662 -57.09 5.55 -9.37
C ASP A 662 -56.04 6.25 -8.48
N THR A 663 -56.49 6.97 -7.42
CA THR A 663 -55.56 7.63 -6.48
C THR A 663 -54.68 6.65 -5.72
N LEU A 664 -55.21 5.50 -5.33
CA LEU A 664 -54.49 4.44 -4.64
C LEU A 664 -53.53 3.74 -5.62
N SER A 665 -53.94 3.52 -6.87
CA SER A 665 -53.12 2.95 -7.91
C SER A 665 -51.95 3.86 -8.29
N GLU A 666 -52.19 5.17 -8.42
CA GLU A 666 -51.09 6.16 -8.61
C GLU A 666 -50.09 6.15 -7.46
N LEU A 667 -50.57 6.02 -6.23
CA LEU A 667 -49.70 5.93 -5.07
C LEU A 667 -48.96 4.61 -4.99
N ILE A 668 -49.55 3.52 -5.46
CA ILE A 668 -48.95 2.17 -5.54
C ILE A 668 -47.99 2.06 -6.72
N GLU A 669 -48.40 2.50 -7.92
CA GLU A 669 -47.57 2.43 -9.14
C GLU A 669 -46.35 3.36 -9.10
N SER A 670 -46.45 4.48 -8.36
CA SER A 670 -45.31 5.36 -8.13
C SER A 670 -44.24 4.76 -7.19
N ASN A 671 -44.47 3.57 -6.68
CA ASN A 671 -43.62 2.95 -5.66
C ASN A 671 -43.07 1.60 -6.12
N ASP A 672 -41.77 1.52 -6.32
CA ASP A 672 -40.99 0.29 -6.39
C ASP A 672 -40.84 -0.37 -5.00
N TRP A 673 -41.92 -0.50 -4.25
CA TRP A 673 -41.86 -0.93 -2.85
C TRP A 673 -41.95 -2.45 -2.72
N VAL A 674 -40.86 -3.03 -2.22
CA VAL A 674 -40.88 -4.39 -1.67
C VAL A 674 -41.17 -4.30 -0.18
N TYR A 675 -42.33 -4.76 0.24
CA TYR A 675 -42.69 -4.81 1.66
C TYR A 675 -42.22 -6.13 2.26
N LYS A 676 -41.30 -6.07 3.21
CA LYS A 676 -40.93 -7.23 4.03
C LYS A 676 -41.67 -7.22 5.33
N LYS A 677 -42.53 -8.18 5.59
CA LYS A 677 -43.19 -8.44 6.87
C LYS A 677 -42.59 -9.70 7.50
N GLY A 678 -41.79 -9.57 8.57
CA GLY A 678 -41.28 -10.69 9.39
C GLY A 678 -40.26 -11.63 8.70
N LYS A 679 -39.87 -12.69 9.42
CA LYS A 679 -38.85 -13.68 8.97
C LYS A 679 -39.24 -14.48 7.72
N ASN A 680 -40.50 -14.47 7.28
CA ASN A 680 -41.03 -15.21 6.12
C ASN A 680 -41.78 -14.28 5.15
N ALA A 681 -41.25 -13.11 4.87
CA ALA A 681 -41.93 -12.12 4.04
C ALA A 681 -42.00 -12.55 2.56
N GLU A 682 -43.21 -12.72 2.05
CA GLU A 682 -43.50 -12.77 0.64
C GLU A 682 -43.33 -11.40 0.00
N VAL A 683 -42.62 -11.37 -1.10
CA VAL A 683 -42.54 -10.21 -2.00
C VAL A 683 -43.82 -10.21 -2.80
N LEU A 684 -44.73 -9.31 -2.49
CA LEU A 684 -45.91 -9.10 -3.31
C LEU A 684 -45.49 -8.30 -4.56
N PRO A 685 -45.74 -8.82 -5.79
CA PRO A 685 -45.51 -8.08 -7.00
C PRO A 685 -46.40 -6.84 -7.07
N LEU A 686 -45.82 -5.71 -7.45
CA LEU A 686 -46.45 -4.40 -7.49
C LEU A 686 -47.43 -4.18 -8.63
N SER A 687 -47.67 -5.14 -9.47
CA SER A 687 -48.70 -5.07 -10.47
C SER A 687 -50.01 -5.62 -9.93
N ILE A 688 -50.61 -4.90 -8.97
CA ILE A 688 -52.01 -5.13 -8.64
C ILE A 688 -52.83 -4.46 -9.76
N ASN A 689 -53.43 -5.26 -10.62
CA ASN A 689 -54.32 -4.76 -11.61
C ASN A 689 -55.54 -4.15 -10.89
N ALA A 690 -55.70 -2.83 -10.97
CA ALA A 690 -56.76 -2.08 -10.25
C ALA A 690 -58.16 -2.63 -10.54
N ALA A 691 -58.36 -3.35 -11.61
CA ALA A 691 -59.59 -4.04 -11.96
C ALA A 691 -59.87 -5.32 -11.15
N GLU A 692 -58.87 -5.87 -10.45
CA GLU A 692 -58.98 -7.17 -9.77
C GLU A 692 -59.01 -7.11 -8.24
N ILE A 693 -58.85 -5.90 -7.64
CA ILE A 693 -58.86 -5.74 -6.19
C ILE A 693 -60.22 -5.28 -5.70
N SER A 694 -60.74 -5.96 -4.68
CA SER A 694 -61.89 -5.46 -3.96
C SER A 694 -61.54 -4.18 -3.17
N LEU A 695 -62.50 -3.25 -3.00
CA LEU A 695 -62.37 -2.02 -2.25
C LEU A 695 -61.89 -2.28 -0.81
N ASP A 696 -62.35 -3.37 -0.20
CA ASP A 696 -61.96 -3.77 1.15
C ASP A 696 -60.53 -4.25 1.23
N ASP A 697 -60.01 -4.94 0.22
CA ASP A 697 -58.62 -5.38 0.16
C ASP A 697 -57.68 -4.18 -0.09
N ALA A 698 -58.03 -3.28 -1.01
CA ALA A 698 -57.32 -2.04 -1.24
C ALA A 698 -57.29 -1.15 0.01
N ALA A 699 -58.45 -0.98 0.71
CA ALA A 699 -58.54 -0.22 1.95
C ALA A 699 -57.71 -0.83 3.09
N ASN A 700 -57.68 -2.17 3.20
CA ASN A 700 -56.87 -2.86 4.21
C ASN A 700 -55.38 -2.76 3.92
N HIS A 701 -54.96 -2.93 2.69
CA HIS A 701 -53.56 -2.71 2.29
C HIS A 701 -53.11 -1.28 2.55
N TYR A 702 -53.95 -0.31 2.27
CA TYR A 702 -53.66 1.10 2.46
C TYR A 702 -53.66 1.51 3.94
N LYS A 703 -54.58 0.94 4.73
CA LYS A 703 -54.61 1.15 6.20
C LYS A 703 -53.35 0.59 6.88
N ASN A 704 -52.87 -0.53 6.43
CA ASN A 704 -51.58 -1.11 6.87
C ASN A 704 -50.39 -0.24 6.46
N PHE A 705 -50.40 0.33 5.25
CA PHE A 705 -49.41 1.27 4.79
C PHE A 705 -49.39 2.57 5.59
N LEU A 706 -50.55 3.19 5.81
CA LEU A 706 -50.66 4.43 6.57
C LEU A 706 -50.31 4.31 8.05
N SER A 707 -50.49 3.15 8.64
CA SER A 707 -50.10 2.85 10.02
C SER A 707 -48.65 2.47 10.20
N SER A 708 -47.91 2.25 9.09
CA SER A 708 -46.56 1.74 9.12
C SER A 708 -45.52 2.85 9.08
N THR A 709 -44.29 2.52 9.56
CA THR A 709 -43.06 3.32 9.34
C THR A 709 -42.72 3.53 7.86
N GLY A 710 -43.45 2.90 6.94
CA GLY A 710 -43.34 3.08 5.49
C GLY A 710 -43.73 4.47 5.00
N LEU A 711 -44.55 5.20 5.76
CA LEU A 711 -45.05 6.52 5.33
C LEU A 711 -43.94 7.59 5.17
N SER A 712 -43.05 7.70 6.14
CA SER A 712 -41.92 8.63 6.04
C SER A 712 -40.99 8.22 4.91
N LYS A 713 -40.76 6.93 4.72
CA LYS A 713 -39.97 6.42 3.59
C LYS A 713 -40.60 6.72 2.24
N TYR A 714 -41.94 6.74 2.13
CA TYR A 714 -42.62 7.16 0.92
C TYR A 714 -42.36 8.63 0.57
N ILE A 715 -42.52 9.51 1.57
CA ILE A 715 -42.29 10.95 1.40
C ILE A 715 -40.86 11.19 0.91
N ASP A 716 -39.89 10.57 1.60
CA ASP A 716 -38.47 10.72 1.25
C ASP A 716 -38.16 10.24 -0.16
N ARG A 717 -38.71 9.11 -0.57
CA ARG A 717 -38.49 8.56 -1.92
C ARG A 717 -39.16 9.39 -3.00
N TYR A 718 -40.39 9.81 -2.76
CA TYR A 718 -41.10 10.67 -3.70
C TYR A 718 -40.34 11.98 -3.90
N ALA A 719 -40.00 12.64 -2.78
CA ALA A 719 -39.22 13.87 -2.81
C ALA A 719 -37.88 13.65 -3.51
N PHE A 720 -37.14 12.58 -3.17
CA PHE A 720 -35.86 12.25 -3.78
C PHE A 720 -35.95 12.07 -5.30
N LYS A 721 -36.88 11.23 -5.78
CA LYS A 721 -37.09 11.01 -7.22
C LYS A 721 -37.42 12.30 -7.95
N LYS A 722 -38.33 13.10 -7.41
CA LYS A 722 -38.76 14.36 -8.02
C LYS A 722 -37.65 15.42 -8.00
N THR A 723 -36.94 15.55 -6.90
CA THR A 723 -35.84 16.51 -6.76
C THR A 723 -34.69 16.19 -7.72
N ILE A 724 -34.33 14.90 -7.87
CA ILE A 724 -33.33 14.47 -8.88
C ILE A 724 -33.73 14.91 -10.30
N ILE A 725 -35.00 14.71 -10.67
CA ILE A 725 -35.51 15.10 -11.99
C ILE A 725 -35.50 16.62 -12.14
N SER A 726 -35.96 17.36 -11.14
CA SER A 726 -35.99 18.83 -11.16
C SER A 726 -34.61 19.48 -11.31
N HIS A 727 -33.59 18.84 -10.73
CA HIS A 727 -32.20 19.33 -10.83
C HIS A 727 -31.41 18.75 -12.02
N ASP A 728 -32.06 17.94 -12.89
CA ASP A 728 -31.41 17.27 -14.04
C ASP A 728 -30.09 16.59 -13.64
N VAL A 729 -30.14 15.86 -12.52
CA VAL A 729 -28.93 15.23 -11.97
C VAL A 729 -28.46 14.15 -12.90
N SER A 730 -27.27 14.34 -13.44
CA SER A 730 -26.60 13.36 -14.29
C SER A 730 -25.18 13.13 -13.82
N TYR A 731 -24.68 11.93 -14.00
CA TYR A 731 -23.29 11.55 -13.73
C TYR A 731 -22.88 10.40 -14.64
N HIS A 732 -21.57 10.22 -14.80
CA HIS A 732 -21.03 9.15 -15.62
C HIS A 732 -20.92 7.86 -14.81
N SER A 733 -21.32 6.73 -15.40
CA SER A 733 -21.22 5.41 -14.78
C SER A 733 -20.43 4.48 -15.67
N TYR A 734 -19.42 3.83 -15.10
CA TYR A 734 -18.54 2.92 -15.80
C TYR A 734 -18.47 1.60 -15.05
N MET A 735 -18.28 0.52 -15.79
CA MET A 735 -18.04 -0.82 -15.25
C MET A 735 -16.79 -1.39 -15.89
N VAL A 736 -15.87 -1.89 -15.09
CA VAL A 736 -14.65 -2.54 -15.56
C VAL A 736 -14.59 -3.98 -15.08
N SER A 737 -14.08 -4.88 -15.92
CA SER A 737 -13.86 -6.29 -15.59
C SER A 737 -12.42 -6.57 -15.14
N GLU A 738 -11.47 -5.70 -15.48
CA GLU A 738 -10.05 -5.84 -15.20
C GLU A 738 -9.40 -4.47 -14.92
N VAL A 739 -8.48 -4.43 -13.97
CA VAL A 739 -7.85 -3.21 -13.44
C VAL A 739 -6.31 -3.25 -13.51
N GLY A 740 -5.75 -4.05 -14.41
CA GLY A 740 -4.32 -4.23 -14.58
C GLY A 740 -3.76 -5.40 -13.77
N TYR A 741 -4.45 -5.86 -12.75
CA TYR A 741 -4.01 -6.92 -11.86
C TYR A 741 -5.17 -7.76 -11.32
N LYS A 742 -4.83 -8.91 -10.79
CA LYS A 742 -5.73 -9.77 -9.99
C LYS A 742 -4.97 -10.28 -8.77
N LEU A 743 -5.45 -9.95 -7.60
CA LEU A 743 -4.86 -10.38 -6.34
C LEU A 743 -5.37 -11.77 -5.91
N SER A 744 -4.48 -12.56 -5.35
CA SER A 744 -4.78 -13.79 -4.63
C SER A 744 -3.87 -13.91 -3.42
N LYS A 745 -4.22 -14.77 -2.43
CA LYS A 745 -3.41 -14.93 -1.19
C LYS A 745 -1.92 -15.23 -1.43
N ARG A 746 -1.55 -15.77 -2.59
CA ARG A 746 -0.18 -16.23 -2.87
C ARG A 746 0.52 -15.48 -3.99
N LYS A 747 -0.22 -14.89 -4.93
CA LYS A 747 0.37 -14.27 -6.13
C LYS A 747 -0.53 -13.18 -6.67
N GLU A 748 0.10 -12.13 -7.12
CA GLU A 748 -0.46 -11.16 -8.01
C GLU A 748 -0.27 -11.62 -9.46
N LYS A 749 -1.29 -11.42 -10.31
CA LYS A 749 -1.23 -11.75 -11.74
C LYS A 749 -1.53 -10.50 -12.54
N ALA A 750 -0.70 -10.25 -13.55
CA ALA A 750 -0.95 -9.21 -14.53
C ALA A 750 -2.25 -9.48 -15.31
N LYS A 751 -3.00 -8.41 -15.56
CA LYS A 751 -4.25 -8.39 -16.31
C LYS A 751 -4.31 -7.14 -17.20
N PRO A 752 -5.14 -7.11 -18.25
CA PRO A 752 -5.44 -5.86 -18.94
C PRO A 752 -5.90 -4.78 -17.97
N ASN A 753 -5.55 -3.53 -18.24
CA ASN A 753 -6.00 -2.40 -17.45
C ASN A 753 -7.02 -1.57 -18.24
N GLN A 754 -8.28 -1.63 -17.82
CA GLN A 754 -9.37 -0.86 -18.42
C GLN A 754 -9.55 0.53 -17.75
N LEU A 755 -8.88 0.76 -16.61
CA LEU A 755 -8.97 2.05 -15.91
C LEU A 755 -8.13 3.11 -16.60
N ALA A 756 -6.86 2.81 -16.92
CA ALA A 756 -5.93 3.75 -17.52
C ALA A 756 -4.83 3.04 -18.32
N CYS A 757 -4.22 3.76 -19.25
CA CYS A 757 -2.94 3.41 -19.86
C CYS A 757 -1.78 4.05 -19.08
N PHE A 758 -0.58 3.49 -19.26
CA PHE A 758 0.65 4.00 -18.69
C PHE A 758 1.68 4.25 -19.77
N LYS A 759 2.56 5.21 -19.53
CA LYS A 759 3.67 5.54 -20.39
C LYS A 759 4.96 5.18 -19.67
N ASP A 760 5.78 4.34 -20.28
CA ASP A 760 7.05 3.93 -19.73
C ASP A 760 8.12 5.04 -19.87
N SER A 761 9.30 4.84 -19.30
CA SER A 761 10.43 5.78 -19.35
C SER A 761 10.93 6.04 -20.78
N THR A 762 10.59 5.17 -21.75
CA THR A 762 10.91 5.36 -23.17
C THR A 762 9.85 6.15 -23.94
N GLY A 763 8.73 6.47 -23.28
CA GLY A 763 7.58 7.13 -23.89
C GLY A 763 6.60 6.19 -24.57
N LYS A 764 6.78 4.87 -24.46
CA LYS A 764 5.89 3.86 -25.05
C LYS A 764 4.66 3.69 -24.17
N ILE A 765 3.48 3.71 -24.79
CA ILE A 765 2.20 3.47 -24.10
C ILE A 765 2.04 1.97 -23.86
N VAL A 766 1.78 1.61 -22.60
CA VAL A 766 1.59 0.24 -22.17
C VAL A 766 0.24 0.09 -21.50
N GLN A 767 -0.61 -0.76 -22.06
CA GLN A 767 -1.98 -0.95 -21.60
C GLN A 767 -2.14 -2.11 -20.62
N ASN A 768 -1.22 -3.08 -20.63
CA ASN A 768 -1.34 -4.33 -19.88
C ASN A 768 -0.41 -4.41 -18.65
N LEU A 769 0.00 -3.26 -18.13
CA LEU A 769 0.84 -3.27 -16.94
C LEU A 769 0.01 -3.32 -15.67
N HIS A 770 0.27 -4.36 -14.91
CA HIS A 770 0.06 -4.24 -13.47
C HIS A 770 1.38 -3.69 -12.94
N LEU A 771 1.42 -2.49 -12.45
CA LEU A 771 2.67 -2.12 -12.01
C LEU A 771 2.86 -1.07 -11.10
N CYS A 772 3.67 -1.46 -10.33
CA CYS A 772 4.54 -0.83 -9.38
C CYS A 772 5.90 -0.34 -9.93
N GLU A 773 6.10 -0.15 -11.19
CA GLU A 773 7.31 0.55 -11.62
C GLU A 773 7.04 2.05 -11.53
N ASP A 774 7.77 2.70 -10.66
CA ASP A 774 7.60 4.08 -10.26
C ASP A 774 7.82 5.07 -11.40
N ASN A 775 8.45 4.61 -12.47
CA ASN A 775 8.78 5.39 -13.66
C ASN A 775 7.64 5.48 -14.69
N TYR A 776 6.49 4.83 -14.43
CA TYR A 776 5.37 4.89 -15.36
C TYR A 776 4.43 6.03 -15.03
N GLU A 777 4.25 6.92 -15.99
CA GLU A 777 3.28 8.00 -15.90
C GLU A 777 1.92 7.53 -16.40
N VAL A 778 0.83 7.97 -15.76
CA VAL A 778 -0.51 7.74 -16.26
C VAL A 778 -0.67 8.49 -17.59
N HIS A 779 -1.18 7.80 -18.60
CA HIS A 779 -1.46 8.37 -19.92
C HIS A 779 -2.95 8.31 -20.23
N TYR A 780 -3.48 9.38 -20.83
CA TYR A 780 -4.85 9.40 -21.31
C TYR A 780 -4.94 10.08 -22.70
N ASN A 781 -5.93 9.66 -23.50
CA ASN A 781 -6.20 10.20 -24.82
C ASN A 781 -7.68 10.59 -24.94
N ILE A 782 -7.96 11.88 -24.86
CA ILE A 782 -9.35 12.40 -24.94
C ILE A 782 -9.92 12.36 -26.36
N THR A 783 -9.07 12.30 -27.38
CA THR A 783 -9.49 12.29 -28.80
C THR A 783 -9.99 10.92 -29.22
N GLU A 784 -9.31 9.88 -28.80
CA GLU A 784 -9.63 8.47 -29.06
C GLU A 784 -9.68 7.71 -27.74
N PRO A 785 -10.77 7.86 -26.97
CA PRO A 785 -10.86 7.26 -25.64
C PRO A 785 -11.00 5.73 -25.71
N VAL A 786 -10.18 5.02 -24.95
CA VAL A 786 -10.15 3.55 -24.84
C VAL A 786 -10.36 3.11 -23.39
N THR A 787 -9.83 3.89 -22.43
CA THR A 787 -9.92 3.58 -21.01
C THR A 787 -10.94 4.46 -20.29
N VAL A 788 -11.34 4.04 -19.08
CA VAL A 788 -12.27 4.84 -18.26
C VAL A 788 -11.70 6.23 -17.96
N LEU A 789 -10.38 6.35 -17.77
CA LEU A 789 -9.76 7.65 -17.54
C LEU A 789 -9.89 8.57 -18.73
N ASP A 790 -9.74 8.05 -19.97
CA ASP A 790 -9.90 8.84 -21.19
C ASP A 790 -11.31 9.46 -21.24
N TYR A 791 -12.34 8.65 -20.94
CA TYR A 791 -13.73 9.13 -20.88
C TYR A 791 -13.94 10.15 -19.76
N ILE A 792 -13.40 9.89 -18.55
CA ILE A 792 -13.51 10.82 -17.42
C ILE A 792 -12.85 12.16 -17.77
N LYS A 793 -11.64 12.17 -18.31
CA LYS A 793 -10.92 13.41 -18.71
C LYS A 793 -11.63 14.14 -19.84
N ARG A 794 -12.33 13.43 -20.74
CA ARG A 794 -13.11 14.04 -21.81
C ARG A 794 -14.44 14.63 -21.33
N ASP A 795 -15.18 13.90 -20.51
CA ASP A 795 -16.60 14.16 -20.24
C ASP A 795 -16.88 14.82 -18.89
N VAL A 796 -16.07 14.52 -17.86
CA VAL A 796 -16.25 15.09 -16.52
C VAL A 796 -15.70 16.51 -16.45
N ARG A 797 -16.52 17.43 -15.93
CA ARG A 797 -16.12 18.82 -15.66
C ARG A 797 -16.18 19.11 -14.17
N TRP A 798 -15.07 19.58 -13.63
CA TRP A 798 -14.99 20.05 -12.26
C TRP A 798 -15.32 21.55 -12.23
N SER A 799 -16.15 21.95 -11.27
CA SER A 799 -16.67 23.35 -11.27
C SER A 799 -15.60 24.35 -10.85
N ILE A 800 -14.67 23.92 -10.01
CA ILE A 800 -13.60 24.76 -9.48
C ILE A 800 -12.27 24.04 -9.67
#